data_66cdd6ecffd97f9cc6d97f7f409f98c8
#
_entry.id   66cdd6ecffd97f9cc6d97f7f409f98c8
#
_cell.length_a   1.000
_cell.length_b   1.000
_cell.length_c   1.000
_cell.angle_alpha   90.00
_cell.angle_beta   90.00
_cell.angle_gamma   90.00
#
_symmetry.space_group_name_H-M   'P 1'
#
loop_
_entity.id
_entity.type
_entity.pdbx_description
1 polymer ?
#
loop_
_entity_poly.entity_id
_entity_poly.type
_entity_poly.pdbx_seq_one_letter_code
_entity_poly.pdbx_strand_id
1 'polypeptide(L)'
;MQAKAKIQVNTNQVGKDKINPYLFGHFVEDIRDHMDAMLAYPLSDMDFESNDVTYRGLSGSWRPFTNGKSTVFALEPAATYHSGHSQLIRIYSDDEAYAGIRQAIAVKEDQLGYELALYARASIEIKFLTAEIVDTASGEVLGATRIEIESHNWKQYASRIKVSRLCEQAEFRLYVPAEHERWRDNVSTGMLWLDHISLLPSDHVGLVRKEVVDMTKDLNAGMMRLAGNYISAYHWQQAIGPVNKRPCVINEAWGGWTNKYFGTDEFIEFCRDLQVEPLICVNDGSGTPEEAAEWVEYCNGGLDTPMGKLRAANGHVEPYGVKYWEIGNEVWGPWQVGHCSAEQFADRYVRFAQSMKGIDPEIKLLACGDDKQDWNRILLERAAEHMDYVTLHLYHGYNRFGMNDRTPKEERYKAILSYPEWTRESVRKVRELINSDSRYTHLKLAITEYNTMYYPNTIRKGLPNEHTLEAAAANAANLNEFIRNSDLIEIGSFSDLVNGWLGGCIRVGDFFADQFRGKSSGRTENALTVYGTPTYYVMNMYANRDLGYVVQSHTECGNFSVNSLVPTAPKLTDLPNLDVVACQSVDGDTLTIFMVNRSLENVVTEVLLDGFVTKGTARLLALTGEDADAFNNVHHPEAVVCEVFDVPVVNAQVSCELKASSVYVLEITRYKG
;
A
#
# COMPACT_ATOMS: atom_id res chain seq x y z
N MET A 1 -10.41 -8.09 41.75
CA MET A 1 -8.95 -7.91 41.97
C MET A 1 -8.39 -7.44 40.66
N GLN A 2 -7.53 -6.42 40.66
CA GLN A 2 -6.88 -5.93 39.42
C GLN A 2 -5.99 -7.04 38.84
N ALA A 3 -6.05 -7.29 37.53
CA ALA A 3 -5.22 -8.29 36.87
C ALA A 3 -3.75 -7.92 37.02
N LYS A 4 -2.89 -8.88 37.26
CA LYS A 4 -1.45 -8.69 37.47
C LYS A 4 -0.68 -9.57 36.51
N ALA A 5 0.50 -9.06 36.09
CA ALA A 5 1.46 -9.80 35.30
C ALA A 5 2.89 -9.53 35.76
N LYS A 6 3.76 -10.51 35.51
CA LYS A 6 5.19 -10.40 35.76
C LYS A 6 5.95 -10.82 34.50
N ILE A 7 6.84 -9.96 34.04
CA ILE A 7 7.71 -10.19 32.89
C ILE A 7 9.16 -10.27 33.40
N GLN A 8 9.84 -11.36 33.11
CA GLN A 8 11.25 -11.56 33.41
C GLN A 8 12.03 -11.53 32.09
N VAL A 9 13.02 -10.65 31.98
CA VAL A 9 13.87 -10.52 30.81
C VAL A 9 15.31 -10.83 31.19
N ASN A 10 15.88 -11.84 30.56
CA ASN A 10 17.25 -12.28 30.84
C ASN A 10 18.17 -11.93 29.66
N THR A 11 18.90 -10.83 29.78
CA THR A 11 19.82 -10.35 28.75
C THR A 11 21.14 -11.11 28.68
N ASN A 12 21.37 -12.10 29.55
CA ASN A 12 22.50 -13.02 29.42
C ASN A 12 22.21 -14.15 28.41
N GLN A 13 20.94 -14.31 28.00
CA GLN A 13 20.51 -15.27 26.99
C GLN A 13 20.01 -14.56 25.75
N VAL A 14 20.93 -14.37 24.80
CA VAL A 14 20.72 -13.64 23.56
C VAL A 14 20.68 -14.62 22.38
N GLY A 15 19.74 -14.42 21.49
CA GLY A 15 19.63 -15.17 20.23
C GLY A 15 20.88 -14.96 19.35
N LYS A 16 21.09 -15.84 18.41
CA LYS A 16 22.27 -15.78 17.52
C LYS A 16 22.01 -14.99 16.25
N ASP A 17 20.76 -15.00 15.80
CA ASP A 17 20.37 -14.41 14.53
C ASP A 17 19.91 -12.98 14.73
N LYS A 18 20.44 -12.09 13.88
CA LYS A 18 20.09 -10.67 13.91
C LYS A 18 18.71 -10.48 13.29
N ILE A 19 17.88 -9.68 13.95
CA ILE A 19 16.57 -9.29 13.41
C ILE A 19 16.81 -8.45 12.15
N ASN A 20 16.20 -8.90 11.04
CA ASN A 20 16.27 -8.20 9.77
C ASN A 20 15.25 -7.06 9.74
N PRO A 21 15.63 -5.80 9.40
CA PRO A 21 14.69 -4.69 9.28
C PRO A 21 13.62 -4.92 8.18
N TYR A 22 13.84 -5.83 7.26
CA TYR A 22 12.85 -6.22 6.24
C TYR A 22 11.61 -6.92 6.82
N LEU A 23 11.61 -7.29 8.11
CA LEU A 23 10.41 -7.74 8.83
C LEU A 23 9.31 -6.68 8.89
N PHE A 24 9.67 -5.39 8.76
CA PHE A 24 8.76 -4.25 8.87
C PHE A 24 8.56 -3.61 7.50
N GLY A 25 8.27 -4.42 6.49
CA GLY A 25 7.99 -3.99 5.14
C GLY A 25 6.49 -3.73 4.91
N HIS A 26 6.22 -3.14 3.75
CA HIS A 26 4.88 -2.89 3.25
C HIS A 26 4.77 -3.32 1.79
N PHE A 27 3.54 -3.32 1.24
CA PHE A 27 3.41 -3.53 -0.18
C PHE A 27 2.42 -2.56 -0.84
N VAL A 28 2.59 -2.38 -2.14
CA VAL A 28 1.73 -1.61 -3.01
C VAL A 28 1.17 -2.50 -4.11
N GLU A 29 -0.11 -2.34 -4.38
CA GLU A 29 -0.85 -3.09 -5.38
C GLU A 29 -1.80 -2.16 -6.13
N ASP A 30 -2.03 -2.43 -7.41
CA ASP A 30 -3.08 -1.78 -8.18
C ASP A 30 -4.44 -2.44 -7.86
N ILE A 31 -4.93 -2.13 -6.68
CA ILE A 31 -6.18 -2.64 -6.10
C ILE A 31 -7.09 -1.50 -5.67
N ARG A 32 -8.33 -1.48 -6.21
CA ARG A 32 -9.37 -0.53 -5.80
C ARG A 32 -8.90 0.92 -5.87
N ASP A 33 -8.88 1.61 -4.72
CA ASP A 33 -8.48 3.01 -4.61
C ASP A 33 -7.02 3.21 -4.14
N HIS A 34 -6.22 2.15 -4.04
CA HIS A 34 -4.84 2.25 -3.53
C HIS A 34 -4.01 3.23 -4.37
N MET A 35 -3.94 3.01 -5.69
CA MET A 35 -3.15 3.87 -6.57
C MET A 35 -3.75 5.28 -6.65
N ASP A 36 -5.07 5.42 -6.76
CA ASP A 36 -5.74 6.72 -6.80
C ASP A 36 -5.53 7.52 -5.50
N ALA A 37 -5.51 6.84 -4.35
CA ALA A 37 -5.22 7.46 -3.06
C ALA A 37 -3.75 7.86 -2.91
N MET A 38 -2.83 7.04 -3.43
CA MET A 38 -1.39 7.27 -3.34
C MET A 38 -0.92 8.37 -4.30
N LEU A 39 -1.45 8.41 -5.52
CA LEU A 39 -1.02 9.36 -6.55
C LEU A 39 -1.56 10.77 -6.30
N ALA A 40 -0.78 11.77 -6.70
CA ALA A 40 -1.07 13.17 -6.43
C ALA A 40 -2.06 13.81 -7.44
N TYR A 41 -2.53 13.07 -8.44
CA TYR A 41 -3.46 13.58 -9.43
C TYR A 41 -4.85 13.86 -8.84
N PRO A 42 -5.35 15.11 -8.86
CA PRO A 42 -6.73 15.40 -8.46
C PRO A 42 -7.75 15.08 -9.56
N LEU A 43 -7.30 14.87 -10.80
CA LEU A 43 -8.12 14.46 -11.94
C LEU A 43 -8.08 12.96 -12.10
N SER A 44 -9.21 12.37 -12.46
CA SER A 44 -9.35 10.98 -12.89
C SER A 44 -9.67 10.90 -14.37
N ASP A 45 -9.49 9.71 -14.99
CA ASP A 45 -9.78 9.47 -16.40
C ASP A 45 -9.12 10.53 -17.32
N MET A 46 -7.84 10.75 -17.11
CA MET A 46 -7.07 11.80 -17.78
C MET A 46 -6.91 11.58 -19.28
N ASP A 47 -6.97 10.33 -19.71
CA ASP A 47 -6.79 9.81 -21.06
C ASP A 47 -8.10 9.47 -21.78
N PHE A 48 -9.27 9.70 -21.13
CA PHE A 48 -10.60 9.41 -21.66
C PHE A 48 -10.85 7.94 -22.04
N GLU A 49 -10.16 7.00 -21.40
CA GLU A 49 -10.27 5.56 -21.68
C GLU A 49 -11.23 4.83 -20.73
N SER A 50 -11.78 5.49 -19.72
CA SER A 50 -12.74 4.92 -18.79
C SER A 50 -14.08 4.65 -19.49
N ASN A 51 -14.19 3.49 -20.11
CA ASN A 51 -15.36 3.09 -20.93
C ASN A 51 -16.63 2.79 -20.13
N ASP A 52 -16.63 2.85 -18.81
CA ASP A 52 -17.72 2.32 -17.99
C ASP A 52 -18.98 3.17 -18.02
N VAL A 53 -18.86 4.49 -18.20
CA VAL A 53 -20.03 5.38 -18.30
C VAL A 53 -19.70 6.60 -19.13
N THR A 54 -20.38 6.78 -20.26
CA THR A 54 -20.38 8.05 -20.98
C THR A 54 -21.58 8.89 -20.58
N TYR A 55 -21.34 10.14 -20.20
CA TYR A 55 -22.40 11.12 -19.97
C TYR A 55 -22.42 12.13 -21.11
N ARG A 56 -23.45 12.09 -21.96
CA ARG A 56 -23.61 12.98 -23.13
C ARG A 56 -22.37 12.99 -24.06
N GLY A 57 -21.69 11.84 -24.22
CA GLY A 57 -20.50 11.71 -25.05
C GLY A 57 -19.19 12.10 -24.35
N LEU A 58 -19.19 12.26 -23.02
CA LEU A 58 -18.03 12.48 -22.19
C LEU A 58 -17.64 11.22 -21.44
N SER A 59 -16.34 10.94 -21.33
CA SER A 59 -15.80 9.79 -20.62
C SER A 59 -15.87 9.96 -19.10
N GLY A 60 -16.08 8.86 -18.40
CA GLY A 60 -15.88 8.69 -16.96
C GLY A 60 -16.41 9.81 -16.08
N SER A 61 -15.51 10.45 -15.36
CA SER A 61 -15.81 11.52 -14.38
C SER A 61 -16.04 12.89 -15.02
N TRP A 62 -15.77 13.06 -16.31
CA TRP A 62 -15.94 14.32 -16.99
C TRP A 62 -17.41 14.71 -17.20
N ARG A 63 -17.72 15.98 -17.12
CA ARG A 63 -19.05 16.56 -17.29
C ARG A 63 -19.00 17.76 -18.24
N PRO A 64 -20.10 18.06 -18.96
CA PRO A 64 -20.14 19.21 -19.84
C PRO A 64 -20.01 20.52 -19.06
N PHE A 65 -19.24 21.46 -19.58
CA PHE A 65 -19.20 22.83 -19.14
C PHE A 65 -19.52 23.76 -20.31
N THR A 66 -20.80 24.08 -20.48
CA THR A 66 -21.26 24.91 -21.60
C THR A 66 -22.61 25.57 -21.27
N ASN A 67 -22.82 26.78 -21.78
CA ASN A 67 -24.13 27.44 -21.87
C ASN A 67 -24.71 27.37 -23.29
N GLY A 68 -23.97 26.85 -24.26
CA GLY A 68 -24.41 26.68 -25.65
C GLY A 68 -25.36 25.50 -25.82
N LYS A 69 -26.49 25.72 -26.54
CA LYS A 69 -27.51 24.70 -26.79
C LYS A 69 -27.07 23.65 -27.80
N SER A 70 -26.09 23.97 -28.62
CA SER A 70 -25.66 23.16 -29.79
C SER A 70 -24.28 22.58 -29.64
N THR A 71 -23.67 22.59 -28.43
CA THR A 71 -22.38 21.93 -28.17
C THR A 71 -22.54 20.41 -28.22
N VAL A 72 -21.67 19.73 -28.96
CA VAL A 72 -21.66 18.25 -29.07
C VAL A 72 -20.36 17.72 -28.48
N PHE A 73 -20.49 16.72 -27.64
CA PHE A 73 -19.38 15.97 -27.07
C PHE A 73 -19.37 14.56 -27.64
N ALA A 74 -18.21 14.00 -27.95
CA ALA A 74 -18.07 12.63 -28.42
C ALA A 74 -16.70 12.06 -28.04
N LEU A 75 -16.66 10.77 -27.72
CA LEU A 75 -15.41 10.02 -27.72
C LEU A 75 -15.04 9.69 -29.18
N GLU A 76 -13.86 10.07 -29.59
CA GLU A 76 -13.40 9.99 -30.99
C GLU A 76 -12.28 8.95 -31.10
N PRO A 77 -12.56 7.77 -31.69
CA PRO A 77 -11.56 6.72 -31.81
C PRO A 77 -10.62 6.89 -33.01
N ALA A 78 -10.96 7.74 -33.99
CA ALA A 78 -10.19 7.89 -35.23
C ALA A 78 -9.13 8.99 -35.16
N ALA A 79 -9.20 9.87 -34.17
CA ALA A 79 -8.31 11.02 -34.03
C ALA A 79 -7.73 11.13 -32.62
N THR A 80 -7.04 10.09 -32.17
CA THR A 80 -6.43 10.00 -30.83
C THR A 80 -5.00 10.55 -30.85
N TYR A 81 -4.53 11.03 -29.68
CA TYR A 81 -3.12 11.32 -29.47
C TYR A 81 -2.34 10.02 -29.26
N HIS A 82 -2.86 9.20 -28.35
CA HIS A 82 -2.35 7.87 -28.00
C HIS A 82 -3.55 7.02 -27.58
N SER A 83 -3.48 5.72 -27.55
CA SER A 83 -4.54 4.80 -27.12
C SER A 83 -5.88 4.87 -27.90
N GLY A 84 -6.99 4.47 -27.26
CA GLY A 84 -8.24 4.17 -27.95
C GLY A 84 -9.09 5.38 -28.32
N HIS A 85 -9.14 6.42 -27.48
CA HIS A 85 -10.06 7.54 -27.64
C HIS A 85 -9.41 8.89 -27.33
N SER A 86 -9.98 9.95 -27.89
CA SER A 86 -9.81 11.32 -27.44
C SER A 86 -11.18 11.97 -27.22
N GLN A 87 -11.25 13.05 -26.45
CA GLN A 87 -12.47 13.78 -26.23
C GLN A 87 -12.66 14.86 -27.28
N LEU A 88 -13.62 14.69 -28.20
CA LEU A 88 -14.05 15.71 -29.14
C LEU A 88 -15.10 16.62 -28.51
N ILE A 89 -14.92 17.93 -28.69
CA ILE A 89 -15.89 18.99 -28.38
C ILE A 89 -16.14 19.75 -29.68
N ARG A 90 -17.35 19.67 -30.23
CA ARG A 90 -17.77 20.44 -31.37
C ARG A 90 -18.60 21.63 -30.90
N ILE A 91 -18.12 22.81 -31.23
CA ILE A 91 -18.66 24.08 -30.75
C ILE A 91 -19.30 24.80 -31.93
N TYR A 92 -20.59 25.07 -31.84
CA TYR A 92 -21.29 25.95 -32.79
C TYR A 92 -21.30 27.37 -32.24
N SER A 93 -21.13 28.38 -33.09
CA SER A 93 -21.14 29.77 -32.64
C SER A 93 -22.56 30.21 -32.34
N ASP A 94 -22.93 30.13 -31.07
CA ASP A 94 -23.93 30.99 -30.50
C ASP A 94 -23.19 32.17 -29.91
N ASP A 95 -23.59 33.40 -30.16
CA ASP A 95 -22.81 34.63 -29.97
C ASP A 95 -22.27 34.90 -28.56
N GLU A 96 -22.59 34.10 -27.55
CA GLU A 96 -22.11 34.23 -26.17
C GLU A 96 -21.83 32.90 -25.48
N ALA A 97 -21.64 31.80 -26.23
CA ALA A 97 -21.47 30.49 -25.63
C ALA A 97 -20.01 30.15 -25.30
N TYR A 98 -19.76 29.75 -24.07
CA TYR A 98 -18.56 29.01 -23.72
C TYR A 98 -18.82 27.49 -23.85
N ALA A 99 -17.76 26.73 -24.15
CA ALA A 99 -17.88 25.27 -24.31
C ALA A 99 -16.61 24.55 -23.90
N GLY A 100 -16.75 23.54 -23.06
CA GLY A 100 -15.66 22.74 -22.54
C GLY A 100 -16.13 21.63 -21.62
N ILE A 101 -15.23 21.17 -20.80
CA ILE A 101 -15.43 20.06 -19.87
C ILE A 101 -15.05 20.48 -18.45
N ARG A 102 -15.57 19.76 -17.48
CA ARG A 102 -15.30 19.98 -16.06
C ARG A 102 -15.25 18.68 -15.28
N GLN A 103 -14.55 18.72 -14.16
CA GLN A 103 -14.50 17.61 -13.21
C GLN A 103 -14.43 18.16 -11.79
N ALA A 104 -15.18 17.52 -10.87
CA ALA A 104 -15.09 17.82 -9.45
C ALA A 104 -13.74 17.36 -8.91
N ILE A 105 -13.06 18.21 -8.14
CA ILE A 105 -11.73 17.94 -7.55
C ILE A 105 -11.67 18.48 -6.11
N ALA A 106 -10.66 18.06 -5.35
CA ALA A 106 -10.21 18.71 -4.14
C ALA A 106 -8.82 19.30 -4.37
N VAL A 107 -8.57 20.50 -3.86
CA VAL A 107 -7.30 21.20 -4.03
C VAL A 107 -6.85 21.83 -2.73
N LYS A 108 -5.54 21.87 -2.52
CA LYS A 108 -4.89 22.62 -1.45
C LYS A 108 -4.33 23.95 -1.98
N GLU A 109 -3.98 24.85 -1.06
CA GLU A 109 -3.25 26.05 -1.45
C GLU A 109 -1.91 25.67 -2.11
N ASP A 110 -1.63 26.24 -3.27
CA ASP A 110 -0.37 26.07 -3.95
C ASP A 110 0.08 27.36 -4.64
N GLN A 111 0.98 28.08 -4.00
CA GLN A 111 1.53 29.33 -4.49
C GLN A 111 2.56 29.13 -5.62
N LEU A 112 3.15 27.95 -5.74
CA LEU A 112 4.04 27.58 -6.86
C LEU A 112 3.22 27.22 -8.10
N GLY A 113 1.98 26.80 -7.91
CA GLY A 113 0.99 26.46 -8.92
C GLY A 113 0.97 24.99 -9.30
N TYR A 114 -0.25 24.47 -9.42
CA TYR A 114 -0.49 23.15 -10.00
C TYR A 114 0.03 23.10 -11.43
N GLU A 115 0.78 22.08 -11.75
CA GLU A 115 1.26 21.82 -13.11
C GLU A 115 0.14 21.22 -13.94
N LEU A 116 -0.37 21.98 -14.90
CA LEU A 116 -1.35 21.54 -15.88
C LEU A 116 -0.63 21.14 -17.16
N ALA A 117 -0.83 19.90 -17.63
CA ALA A 117 -0.42 19.47 -18.94
C ALA A 117 -1.58 18.80 -19.67
N LEU A 118 -1.69 19.01 -20.97
CA LEU A 118 -2.70 18.39 -21.81
C LEU A 118 -2.21 18.24 -23.24
N TYR A 119 -2.77 17.27 -23.95
CA TYR A 119 -2.62 17.18 -25.40
C TYR A 119 -3.89 17.70 -26.05
N ALA A 120 -3.72 18.59 -27.00
CA ALA A 120 -4.83 19.14 -27.76
C ALA A 120 -4.50 19.29 -29.23
N ARG A 121 -5.51 19.19 -30.08
CA ARG A 121 -5.56 19.70 -31.44
C ARG A 121 -6.87 20.45 -31.62
N ALA A 122 -6.85 21.49 -32.43
CA ALA A 122 -8.05 22.28 -32.66
C ALA A 122 -8.18 22.71 -34.09
N SER A 123 -9.40 22.98 -34.52
CA SER A 123 -9.63 23.69 -35.78
C SER A 123 -9.11 25.13 -35.69
N ILE A 124 -8.87 25.76 -36.85
CA ILE A 124 -8.18 27.06 -36.96
C ILE A 124 -8.87 28.20 -36.23
N GLU A 125 -10.15 28.03 -35.94
CA GLU A 125 -11.00 29.02 -35.31
C GLU A 125 -10.73 29.17 -33.81
N ILE A 126 -10.25 28.09 -33.14
CA ILE A 126 -9.98 28.12 -31.70
C ILE A 126 -8.56 28.62 -31.47
N LYS A 127 -8.40 29.76 -30.83
CA LYS A 127 -7.11 30.40 -30.56
C LYS A 127 -6.57 30.08 -29.16
N PHE A 128 -7.42 29.90 -28.17
CA PHE A 128 -7.00 29.61 -26.80
C PHE A 128 -8.07 28.89 -26.00
N LEU A 129 -7.63 28.27 -24.92
CA LEU A 129 -8.47 27.67 -23.87
C LEU A 129 -8.27 28.44 -22.55
N THR A 130 -9.28 28.42 -21.72
CA THR A 130 -9.19 28.81 -20.31
C THR A 130 -9.26 27.56 -19.45
N ALA A 131 -8.33 27.45 -18.50
CA ALA A 131 -8.38 26.46 -17.44
C ALA A 131 -8.53 27.18 -16.10
N GLU A 132 -9.51 26.78 -15.29
CA GLU A 132 -9.77 27.39 -13.99
C GLU A 132 -10.15 26.34 -12.93
N ILE A 133 -9.87 26.69 -11.67
CA ILE A 133 -10.30 25.95 -10.50
C ILE A 133 -11.25 26.84 -9.72
N VAL A 134 -12.46 26.34 -9.46
CA VAL A 134 -13.56 27.14 -8.89
C VAL A 134 -14.11 26.44 -7.66
N ASP A 135 -14.32 27.17 -6.58
CA ASP A 135 -15.10 26.70 -5.44
C ASP A 135 -16.57 26.58 -5.84
N THR A 136 -17.13 25.37 -5.78
CA THR A 136 -18.50 25.12 -6.22
C THR A 136 -19.56 25.71 -5.31
N ALA A 137 -19.25 25.98 -4.03
CA ALA A 137 -20.18 26.54 -3.06
C ALA A 137 -20.32 28.05 -3.22
N SER A 138 -19.21 28.77 -3.45
CA SER A 138 -19.22 30.24 -3.56
C SER A 138 -19.22 30.76 -4.99
N GLY A 139 -18.76 29.94 -5.95
CA GLY A 139 -18.48 30.34 -7.33
C GLY A 139 -17.18 31.14 -7.49
N GLU A 140 -16.36 31.25 -6.44
CA GLU A 140 -15.07 31.93 -6.46
C GLU A 140 -14.06 31.20 -7.33
N VAL A 141 -13.35 31.92 -8.21
CA VAL A 141 -12.22 31.38 -8.96
C VAL A 141 -10.98 31.37 -8.06
N LEU A 142 -10.54 30.17 -7.68
CA LEU A 142 -9.37 29.97 -6.82
C LEU A 142 -8.05 30.09 -7.59
N GLY A 143 -8.09 29.87 -8.88
CA GLY A 143 -6.95 29.99 -9.78
C GLY A 143 -7.35 29.79 -11.23
N ALA A 144 -6.63 30.43 -12.15
CA ALA A 144 -6.91 30.33 -13.57
C ALA A 144 -5.64 30.52 -14.41
N THR A 145 -5.66 29.97 -15.62
CA THR A 145 -4.63 30.19 -16.63
C THR A 145 -5.24 30.18 -18.03
N ARG A 146 -4.54 30.81 -18.98
CA ARG A 146 -4.89 30.81 -20.40
C ARG A 146 -3.86 29.99 -21.16
N ILE A 147 -4.32 29.17 -22.10
CA ILE A 147 -3.50 28.28 -22.91
C ILE A 147 -3.71 28.65 -24.38
N GLU A 148 -2.68 29.20 -25.03
CA GLU A 148 -2.73 29.54 -26.43
C GLU A 148 -2.65 28.28 -27.30
N ILE A 149 -3.61 28.11 -28.23
CA ILE A 149 -3.68 26.98 -29.14
C ILE A 149 -3.01 27.38 -30.48
N GLU A 150 -1.89 26.76 -30.76
CA GLU A 150 -1.03 27.10 -31.89
C GLU A 150 -1.06 26.08 -33.04
N SER A 151 -1.65 24.90 -32.82
CA SER A 151 -1.53 23.77 -33.73
C SER A 151 -2.85 23.12 -34.10
N HIS A 152 -2.99 22.75 -35.37
CA HIS A 152 -4.06 21.88 -35.87
C HIS A 152 -3.74 20.38 -35.73
N ASN A 153 -2.49 20.07 -35.41
CA ASN A 153 -2.03 18.75 -35.10
C ASN A 153 -1.94 18.59 -33.56
N TRP A 154 -1.90 17.36 -33.09
CA TRP A 154 -1.66 17.06 -31.69
C TRP A 154 -0.39 17.75 -31.19
N LYS A 155 -0.50 18.56 -30.16
CA LYS A 155 0.59 19.23 -29.48
C LYS A 155 0.35 19.17 -27.99
N GLN A 156 1.42 19.01 -27.22
CA GLN A 156 1.38 19.16 -25.77
C GLN A 156 1.37 20.64 -25.40
N TYR A 157 0.50 21.00 -24.50
CA TYR A 157 0.43 22.30 -23.87
C TYR A 157 0.64 22.15 -22.38
N ALA A 158 1.42 23.03 -21.77
CA ALA A 158 1.67 23.06 -20.36
C ALA A 158 1.47 24.47 -19.80
N SER A 159 0.96 24.56 -18.58
CA SER A 159 0.76 25.80 -17.86
C SER A 159 0.75 25.54 -16.35
N ARG A 160 0.63 26.58 -15.54
CA ARG A 160 0.49 26.48 -14.08
C ARG A 160 -0.72 27.26 -13.59
N ILE A 161 -1.42 26.69 -12.61
CA ILE A 161 -2.55 27.32 -11.96
C ILE A 161 -2.23 27.47 -10.48
N LYS A 162 -2.00 28.72 -10.02
CA LYS A 162 -1.82 29.03 -8.61
C LYS A 162 -3.18 28.94 -7.90
N VAL A 163 -3.24 28.18 -6.82
CA VAL A 163 -4.45 27.97 -6.04
C VAL A 163 -4.35 28.78 -4.74
N SER A 164 -5.31 29.66 -4.52
CA SER A 164 -5.28 30.66 -3.44
C SER A 164 -5.57 30.12 -2.05
N ARG A 165 -6.28 28.99 -1.95
CA ARG A 165 -6.63 28.34 -0.68
C ARG A 165 -7.06 26.89 -0.86
N LEU A 166 -7.10 26.16 0.23
CA LEU A 166 -7.67 24.81 0.30
C LEU A 166 -9.17 24.83 -0.04
N CYS A 167 -9.61 23.88 -0.85
CA CYS A 167 -11.03 23.68 -1.16
C CYS A 167 -11.32 22.19 -1.45
N GLU A 168 -12.11 21.56 -0.58
CA GLU A 168 -12.56 20.16 -0.74
C GLU A 168 -13.60 20.01 -1.85
N GLN A 169 -14.40 21.05 -2.10
CA GLN A 169 -15.47 21.07 -3.09
C GLN A 169 -15.14 22.02 -4.22
N ALA A 170 -14.05 21.77 -4.92
CA ALA A 170 -13.65 22.52 -6.10
C ALA A 170 -14.07 21.81 -7.40
N GLU A 171 -14.03 22.57 -8.49
CA GLU A 171 -14.26 22.09 -9.85
C GLU A 171 -13.13 22.60 -10.76
N PHE A 172 -12.46 21.68 -11.45
CA PHE A 172 -11.59 22.05 -12.56
C PHE A 172 -12.44 22.20 -13.82
N ARG A 173 -12.21 23.29 -14.56
CA ARG A 173 -12.87 23.60 -15.84
C ARG A 173 -11.83 23.87 -16.88
N LEU A 174 -12.01 23.27 -18.08
CA LEU A 174 -11.20 23.52 -19.27
C LEU A 174 -12.15 23.81 -20.44
N TYR A 175 -12.08 25.01 -21.00
CA TYR A 175 -13.09 25.46 -21.96
C TYR A 175 -12.59 26.52 -22.94
N VAL A 176 -13.27 26.63 -24.07
CA VAL A 176 -13.19 27.76 -25.00
C VAL A 176 -14.14 28.85 -24.51
N PRO A 177 -13.66 30.05 -24.13
CA PRO A 177 -14.52 31.10 -23.58
C PRO A 177 -15.40 31.76 -24.65
N ALA A 178 -16.39 32.52 -24.21
CA ALA A 178 -17.39 33.19 -25.06
C ALA A 178 -16.90 34.50 -25.75
N GLU A 179 -15.61 34.75 -25.80
CA GLU A 179 -15.06 35.99 -26.37
C GLU A 179 -15.11 36.00 -27.91
N HIS A 180 -15.48 37.13 -28.52
CA HIS A 180 -15.59 37.29 -29.99
C HIS A 180 -14.29 37.02 -30.73
N GLU A 181 -13.14 37.29 -30.13
CA GLU A 181 -11.83 37.06 -30.74
C GLU A 181 -11.43 35.59 -30.92
N ARG A 182 -12.20 34.65 -30.38
CA ARG A 182 -11.91 33.22 -30.54
C ARG A 182 -12.13 32.69 -31.96
N TRP A 183 -12.99 33.36 -32.73
CA TRP A 183 -13.35 32.98 -34.10
C TRP A 183 -12.59 33.79 -35.15
N ARG A 184 -12.16 33.13 -36.20
CA ARG A 184 -11.61 33.77 -37.41
C ARG A 184 -12.67 33.73 -38.53
N ASP A 185 -12.76 34.82 -39.27
CA ASP A 185 -13.46 34.88 -40.55
C ASP A 185 -14.92 34.37 -40.57
N ASN A 186 -15.74 34.68 -39.58
CA ASN A 186 -17.15 34.35 -39.51
C ASN A 186 -17.50 32.86 -39.65
N VAL A 187 -16.59 31.97 -39.26
CA VAL A 187 -16.84 30.53 -39.22
C VAL A 187 -17.70 30.17 -38.02
N SER A 188 -18.75 29.41 -38.28
CA SER A 188 -19.79 29.10 -37.28
C SER A 188 -19.55 27.83 -36.46
N THR A 189 -18.40 27.15 -36.67
CA THR A 189 -18.15 25.85 -35.99
C THR A 189 -16.65 25.68 -35.73
N GLY A 190 -16.32 25.33 -34.48
CA GLY A 190 -14.97 24.93 -34.09
C GLY A 190 -14.97 23.50 -33.54
N MET A 191 -13.85 22.83 -33.70
CA MET A 191 -13.62 21.48 -33.15
C MET A 191 -12.36 21.50 -32.28
N LEU A 192 -12.50 20.96 -31.08
CA LEU A 192 -11.42 20.75 -30.13
C LEU A 192 -11.37 19.27 -29.77
N TRP A 193 -10.20 18.68 -29.90
CA TRP A 193 -9.87 17.34 -29.40
C TRP A 193 -8.91 17.48 -28.24
N LEU A 194 -9.21 16.81 -27.14
CA LEU A 194 -8.42 16.78 -25.93
C LEU A 194 -8.01 15.34 -25.62
N ASP A 195 -6.83 15.18 -25.08
CA ASP A 195 -6.32 13.92 -24.62
C ASP A 195 -5.32 14.16 -23.49
N HIS A 196 -5.19 13.19 -22.58
CA HIS A 196 -4.24 13.13 -21.49
C HIS A 196 -4.12 14.46 -20.71
N ILE A 197 -5.21 14.87 -20.05
CA ILE A 197 -5.24 16.06 -19.19
C ILE A 197 -4.76 15.71 -17.80
N SER A 198 -3.61 16.21 -17.39
CA SER A 198 -3.06 16.02 -16.05
C SER A 198 -2.96 17.32 -15.28
N LEU A 199 -3.19 17.25 -13.99
CA LEU A 199 -3.04 18.34 -13.03
C LEU A 199 -2.30 17.80 -11.81
N LEU A 200 -1.14 18.38 -11.47
CA LEU A 200 -0.31 17.92 -10.35
C LEU A 200 0.00 19.08 -9.41
N PRO A 201 -0.15 18.91 -8.09
CA PRO A 201 0.35 19.90 -7.13
C PRO A 201 1.88 19.99 -7.22
N SER A 202 2.43 21.17 -6.99
CA SER A 202 3.88 21.40 -7.13
C SER A 202 4.74 20.68 -6.08
N ASP A 203 4.13 20.23 -5.00
CA ASP A 203 4.80 19.58 -3.86
C ASP A 203 4.76 18.04 -3.91
N HIS A 204 4.27 17.44 -5.01
CA HIS A 204 4.33 15.98 -5.18
C HIS A 204 5.77 15.47 -5.19
N VAL A 205 5.99 14.23 -4.79
CA VAL A 205 7.29 13.55 -4.85
C VAL A 205 7.17 12.39 -5.84
N GLY A 206 7.87 12.47 -6.96
CA GLY A 206 7.57 11.62 -8.10
C GLY A 206 6.13 11.90 -8.56
N LEU A 207 5.26 10.94 -8.57
CA LEU A 207 3.83 11.11 -8.80
C LEU A 207 3.00 10.94 -7.52
N VAL A 208 3.65 10.69 -6.38
CA VAL A 208 3.01 10.36 -5.11
C VAL A 208 2.71 11.63 -4.31
N ARG A 209 1.59 11.64 -3.59
CA ARG A 209 1.22 12.68 -2.65
C ARG A 209 2.31 12.87 -1.60
N LYS A 210 2.70 14.12 -1.38
CA LYS A 210 3.73 14.45 -0.38
C LYS A 210 3.38 13.90 1.00
N GLU A 211 2.13 14.03 1.43
CA GLU A 211 1.67 13.57 2.75
C GLU A 211 1.81 12.04 2.89
N VAL A 212 1.53 11.29 1.81
CA VAL A 212 1.73 9.83 1.79
C VAL A 212 3.21 9.48 1.87
N VAL A 213 4.07 10.19 1.12
CA VAL A 213 5.53 10.00 1.18
C VAL A 213 6.06 10.28 2.57
N ASP A 214 5.67 11.41 3.19
CA ASP A 214 6.11 11.81 4.52
C ASP A 214 5.71 10.77 5.59
N MET A 215 4.44 10.33 5.56
CA MET A 215 3.98 9.29 6.48
C MET A 215 4.65 7.94 6.24
N THR A 216 4.93 7.58 4.98
CA THR A 216 5.64 6.33 4.68
C THR A 216 7.10 6.39 5.15
N LYS A 217 7.76 7.54 5.05
CA LYS A 217 9.09 7.75 5.63
C LYS A 217 9.09 7.56 7.15
N ASP A 218 8.06 8.07 7.83
CA ASP A 218 7.91 7.93 9.28
C ASP A 218 7.70 6.47 9.71
N LEU A 219 7.13 5.63 8.85
CA LEU A 219 7.05 4.18 9.09
C LEU A 219 8.41 3.50 9.15
N ASN A 220 9.46 4.07 8.54
CA ASN A 220 10.82 3.53 8.52
C ASN A 220 10.84 2.05 8.06
N ALA A 221 10.08 1.74 7.02
CA ALA A 221 10.00 0.40 6.46
C ALA A 221 11.37 -0.07 5.96
N GLY A 222 11.67 -1.36 6.11
CA GLY A 222 12.91 -1.93 5.56
C GLY A 222 12.78 -2.35 4.09
N MET A 223 11.56 -2.67 3.65
CA MET A 223 11.29 -3.20 2.31
C MET A 223 9.93 -2.71 1.79
N MET A 224 9.84 -2.54 0.47
CA MET A 224 8.58 -2.27 -0.23
C MET A 224 8.38 -3.31 -1.33
N ARG A 225 7.24 -3.99 -1.32
CA ARG A 225 6.88 -5.01 -2.29
C ARG A 225 5.91 -4.46 -3.34
N LEU A 226 6.23 -4.62 -4.63
CA LEU A 226 5.32 -4.39 -5.75
C LEU A 226 4.74 -5.73 -6.19
N ALA A 227 3.51 -6.01 -5.84
CA ALA A 227 2.88 -7.31 -6.06
C ALA A 227 1.36 -7.26 -5.86
N GLY A 228 0.78 -8.38 -5.43
CA GLY A 228 -0.64 -8.61 -5.23
C GLY A 228 -1.29 -9.37 -6.39
N ASN A 229 -2.61 -9.52 -6.35
CA ASN A 229 -3.28 -10.37 -7.33
C ASN A 229 -3.20 -9.82 -8.77
N TYR A 230 -3.13 -8.51 -8.93
CA TYR A 230 -3.02 -7.88 -10.25
C TYR A 230 -1.73 -8.26 -11.01
N ILE A 231 -0.66 -8.62 -10.28
CA ILE A 231 0.65 -8.87 -10.88
C ILE A 231 0.64 -10.04 -11.86
N SER A 232 -0.22 -11.04 -11.66
CA SER A 232 -0.31 -12.23 -12.51
C SER A 232 -0.91 -11.98 -13.91
N ALA A 233 -1.35 -10.73 -14.15
CA ALA A 233 -1.78 -10.23 -15.47
C ALA A 233 -1.11 -8.90 -15.83
N TYR A 234 -0.06 -8.51 -15.10
CA TYR A 234 0.63 -7.23 -15.29
C TYR A 234 1.84 -7.40 -16.22
N HIS A 235 1.76 -6.78 -17.40
CA HIS A 235 2.87 -6.70 -18.34
C HIS A 235 3.65 -5.41 -18.11
N TRP A 236 4.80 -5.52 -17.49
CA TRP A 236 5.60 -4.40 -16.99
C TRP A 236 6.03 -3.40 -18.08
N GLN A 237 6.22 -3.87 -19.32
CA GLN A 237 6.56 -3.01 -20.47
C GLN A 237 5.47 -1.96 -20.77
N GLN A 238 4.22 -2.23 -20.38
CA GLN A 238 3.12 -1.27 -20.52
C GLN A 238 3.19 -0.10 -19.53
N ALA A 239 4.03 -0.22 -18.48
CA ALA A 239 4.11 0.72 -17.37
C ALA A 239 5.50 1.38 -17.24
N ILE A 240 6.23 1.53 -18.33
CA ILE A 240 7.50 2.23 -18.39
C ILE A 240 7.47 3.32 -19.47
N GLY A 241 8.46 4.22 -19.43
CA GLY A 241 8.53 5.37 -20.36
C GLY A 241 7.49 6.45 -20.02
N PRO A 242 7.24 7.39 -20.93
CA PRO A 242 6.38 8.55 -20.66
C PRO A 242 4.96 8.14 -20.26
N VAL A 243 4.47 8.62 -19.10
CA VAL A 243 3.16 8.28 -18.53
C VAL A 243 2.02 8.48 -19.54
N ASN A 244 2.08 9.55 -20.34
CA ASN A 244 1.11 9.89 -21.37
C ASN A 244 1.19 9.00 -22.64
N LYS A 245 2.00 7.96 -22.62
CA LYS A 245 2.13 6.93 -23.67
C LYS A 245 1.77 5.54 -23.16
N ARG A 246 1.41 5.41 -21.90
CA ARG A 246 1.05 4.12 -21.31
C ARG A 246 -0.41 3.79 -21.59
N PRO A 247 -0.75 2.53 -21.86
CA PRO A 247 -2.14 2.15 -22.11
C PRO A 247 -2.97 2.11 -20.83
N CYS A 248 -4.25 2.42 -20.96
CA CYS A 248 -5.26 2.02 -20.01
C CYS A 248 -5.74 0.61 -20.39
N VAL A 249 -5.76 -0.31 -19.43
CA VAL A 249 -6.08 -1.71 -19.66
C VAL A 249 -7.09 -2.22 -18.62
N ILE A 250 -7.70 -3.38 -18.89
CA ILE A 250 -8.55 -4.04 -17.90
C ILE A 250 -7.67 -4.59 -16.78
N ASN A 251 -8.04 -4.35 -15.52
CA ASN A 251 -7.49 -5.05 -14.38
C ASN A 251 -8.17 -6.41 -14.26
N GLU A 252 -7.49 -7.47 -14.69
CA GLU A 252 -8.06 -8.82 -14.74
C GLU A 252 -8.30 -9.42 -13.36
N ALA A 253 -7.55 -8.99 -12.35
CA ALA A 253 -7.69 -9.49 -10.98
C ALA A 253 -8.88 -8.85 -10.26
N TRP A 254 -9.02 -7.52 -10.37
CA TRP A 254 -9.96 -6.74 -9.55
C TRP A 254 -11.12 -6.15 -10.34
N GLY A 255 -11.07 -6.25 -11.68
CA GLY A 255 -12.04 -5.64 -12.58
C GLY A 255 -11.86 -4.13 -12.75
N GLY A 256 -12.59 -3.56 -13.71
CA GLY A 256 -12.48 -2.15 -14.06
C GLY A 256 -11.27 -1.85 -14.96
N TRP A 257 -11.07 -0.57 -15.25
CA TRP A 257 -9.96 -0.07 -16.05
C TRP A 257 -8.87 0.45 -15.13
N THR A 258 -7.61 0.19 -15.47
CA THR A 258 -6.45 0.66 -14.74
C THR A 258 -5.48 1.38 -15.67
N ASN A 259 -5.01 2.53 -15.22
CA ASN A 259 -3.94 3.27 -15.85
C ASN A 259 -2.60 2.77 -15.33
N LYS A 260 -1.60 2.77 -16.18
CA LYS A 260 -0.24 2.34 -15.82
C LYS A 260 0.64 3.52 -15.39
N TYR A 261 0.09 4.48 -14.64
CA TYR A 261 0.82 5.69 -14.23
C TYR A 261 1.92 5.42 -13.21
N PHE A 262 1.74 4.40 -12.37
CA PHE A 262 2.76 3.97 -11.41
C PHE A 262 3.31 2.61 -11.85
N GLY A 263 4.49 2.63 -12.42
CA GLY A 263 5.16 1.43 -12.93
C GLY A 263 6.54 1.24 -12.30
N THR A 264 7.43 0.56 -13.02
CA THR A 264 8.76 0.21 -12.52
C THR A 264 9.57 1.44 -12.11
N ASP A 265 9.61 2.45 -12.98
CA ASP A 265 10.45 3.63 -12.77
C ASP A 265 9.97 4.42 -11.53
N GLU A 266 8.67 4.68 -11.43
CA GLU A 266 8.07 5.38 -10.30
C GLU A 266 8.19 4.57 -8.99
N PHE A 267 8.02 3.25 -9.05
CA PHE A 267 8.19 2.39 -7.88
C PHE A 267 9.62 2.42 -7.34
N ILE A 268 10.61 2.34 -8.21
CA ILE A 268 12.02 2.40 -7.79
C ILE A 268 12.40 3.78 -7.27
N GLU A 269 11.91 4.86 -7.90
CA GLU A 269 12.10 6.23 -7.38
C GLU A 269 11.46 6.38 -5.99
N PHE A 270 10.24 5.89 -5.81
CA PHE A 270 9.56 5.87 -4.52
C PHE A 270 10.37 5.11 -3.46
N CYS A 271 10.86 3.91 -3.79
CA CYS A 271 11.74 3.16 -2.87
C CYS A 271 13.02 3.91 -2.50
N ARG A 272 13.65 4.60 -3.46
CA ARG A 272 14.87 5.39 -3.21
C ARG A 272 14.60 6.60 -2.32
N ASP A 273 13.50 7.32 -2.57
CA ASP A 273 13.09 8.44 -1.73
C ASP A 273 12.80 8.04 -0.28
N LEU A 274 12.29 6.83 -0.10
CA LEU A 274 12.03 6.21 1.21
C LEU A 274 13.25 5.54 1.83
N GLN A 275 14.31 5.29 1.04
CA GLN A 275 15.48 4.50 1.43
C GLN A 275 15.12 3.05 1.83
N VAL A 276 14.17 2.44 1.13
CA VAL A 276 13.71 1.06 1.34
C VAL A 276 14.17 0.13 0.22
N GLU A 277 14.38 -1.15 0.55
CA GLU A 277 14.74 -2.18 -0.43
C GLU A 277 13.52 -2.55 -1.28
N PRO A 278 13.61 -2.51 -2.62
CA PRO A 278 12.52 -2.96 -3.48
C PRO A 278 12.46 -4.49 -3.57
N LEU A 279 11.24 -5.04 -3.53
CA LEU A 279 10.90 -6.41 -3.86
C LEU A 279 9.85 -6.39 -4.98
N ILE A 280 10.16 -6.98 -6.13
CA ILE A 280 9.26 -7.03 -7.27
C ILE A 280 8.76 -8.46 -7.48
N CYS A 281 7.45 -8.65 -7.57
CA CYS A 281 6.85 -9.90 -8.00
C CYS A 281 6.64 -9.89 -9.51
N VAL A 282 7.03 -10.96 -10.20
CA VAL A 282 6.88 -11.07 -11.66
C VAL A 282 5.58 -11.77 -12.04
N ASN A 283 5.07 -11.46 -13.23
CA ASN A 283 3.89 -12.06 -13.82
C ASN A 283 4.18 -13.50 -14.27
N ASP A 284 3.86 -14.48 -13.42
CA ASP A 284 3.93 -15.88 -13.77
C ASP A 284 2.58 -16.44 -14.27
N GLY A 285 1.51 -15.66 -14.20
CA GLY A 285 0.16 -16.07 -14.60
C GLY A 285 -0.03 -16.05 -16.12
N SER A 286 0.02 -14.86 -16.72
CA SER A 286 -0.09 -14.66 -18.17
C SER A 286 1.23 -14.29 -18.86
N GLY A 287 2.27 -13.95 -18.09
CA GLY A 287 3.60 -13.62 -18.58
C GLY A 287 4.48 -14.84 -18.89
N THR A 288 5.70 -14.57 -19.30
CA THR A 288 6.67 -15.61 -19.69
C THR A 288 7.98 -15.48 -18.92
N PRO A 289 8.80 -16.55 -18.85
CA PRO A 289 10.14 -16.49 -18.27
C PRO A 289 11.05 -15.43 -18.94
N GLU A 290 10.87 -15.22 -20.26
CA GLU A 290 11.62 -14.24 -21.02
C GLU A 290 11.20 -12.82 -20.62
N GLU A 291 9.90 -12.54 -20.46
CA GLU A 291 9.40 -11.26 -19.98
C GLU A 291 9.92 -10.93 -18.58
N ALA A 292 9.96 -11.91 -17.69
CA ALA A 292 10.54 -11.74 -16.35
C ALA A 292 12.06 -11.48 -16.39
N ALA A 293 12.78 -12.17 -17.25
CA ALA A 293 14.22 -11.97 -17.48
C ALA A 293 14.51 -10.58 -18.06
N GLU A 294 13.69 -10.11 -19.03
CA GLU A 294 13.77 -8.75 -19.57
C GLU A 294 13.51 -7.70 -18.50
N TRP A 295 12.62 -7.95 -17.52
CA TRP A 295 12.37 -7.04 -16.41
C TRP A 295 13.58 -6.94 -15.48
N VAL A 296 14.24 -8.09 -15.17
CA VAL A 296 15.52 -8.09 -14.45
C VAL A 296 16.58 -7.30 -15.22
N GLU A 297 16.70 -7.50 -16.55
CA GLU A 297 17.64 -6.78 -17.39
C GLU A 297 17.33 -5.27 -17.44
N TYR A 298 16.04 -4.89 -17.49
CA TYR A 298 15.63 -3.49 -17.41
C TYR A 298 16.09 -2.84 -16.11
N CYS A 299 15.93 -3.53 -14.97
CA CYS A 299 16.34 -3.02 -13.68
C CYS A 299 17.86 -3.05 -13.47
N ASN A 300 18.55 -4.12 -13.85
CA ASN A 300 19.92 -4.40 -13.44
C ASN A 300 20.94 -4.37 -14.58
N GLY A 301 20.50 -4.46 -15.85
CA GLY A 301 21.37 -4.49 -17.00
C GLY A 301 22.07 -3.16 -17.26
N GLY A 302 23.30 -3.24 -17.77
CA GLY A 302 24.09 -2.08 -18.19
C GLY A 302 23.67 -1.51 -19.54
N LEU A 303 24.30 -0.40 -19.95
CA LEU A 303 24.03 0.26 -21.24
C LEU A 303 24.44 -0.55 -22.47
N ASP A 304 25.10 -1.68 -22.31
CA ASP A 304 25.43 -2.62 -23.36
C ASP A 304 24.28 -3.60 -23.66
N THR A 305 23.30 -3.73 -22.76
CA THR A 305 22.15 -4.60 -22.94
C THR A 305 20.93 -3.87 -23.58
N PRO A 306 20.01 -4.60 -24.24
CA PRO A 306 18.81 -4.00 -24.83
C PRO A 306 17.91 -3.28 -23.84
N MET A 307 17.58 -3.94 -22.72
CA MET A 307 16.67 -3.36 -21.71
C MET A 307 17.35 -2.27 -20.89
N GLY A 308 18.66 -2.36 -20.63
CA GLY A 308 19.42 -1.26 -20.01
C GLY A 308 19.48 -0.01 -20.89
N LYS A 309 19.55 -0.15 -22.23
CA LYS A 309 19.39 0.97 -23.17
C LYS A 309 17.99 1.55 -23.13
N LEU A 310 16.96 0.71 -23.05
CA LEU A 310 15.58 1.17 -22.96
C LEU A 310 15.34 1.97 -21.65
N ARG A 311 15.84 1.48 -20.51
CA ARG A 311 15.80 2.21 -19.26
C ARG A 311 16.48 3.58 -19.38
N ALA A 312 17.66 3.65 -19.98
CA ALA A 312 18.37 4.90 -20.20
C ALA A 312 17.61 5.86 -21.13
N ALA A 313 16.95 5.34 -22.16
CA ALA A 313 16.10 6.13 -23.05
C ALA A 313 14.87 6.69 -22.33
N ASN A 314 14.39 6.01 -21.29
CA ASN A 314 13.32 6.46 -20.41
C ASN A 314 13.80 7.47 -19.35
N GLY A 315 15.09 7.83 -19.34
CA GLY A 315 15.66 8.85 -18.44
C GLY A 315 16.51 8.30 -17.28
N HIS A 316 16.64 6.98 -17.14
CA HIS A 316 17.29 6.32 -16.01
C HIS A 316 18.56 5.59 -16.47
N VAL A 317 19.69 6.31 -16.51
CA VAL A 317 20.95 5.80 -17.05
C VAL A 317 21.54 4.68 -16.19
N GLU A 318 21.58 4.89 -14.87
CA GLU A 318 22.18 3.92 -13.97
C GLU A 318 21.25 2.74 -13.68
N PRO A 319 21.78 1.50 -13.56
CA PRO A 319 21.00 0.35 -13.13
C PRO A 319 20.31 0.59 -11.77
N TYR A 320 19.11 0.05 -11.63
CA TYR A 320 18.34 0.14 -10.40
C TYR A 320 18.90 -0.77 -9.31
N GLY A 321 19.47 -1.93 -9.70
CA GLY A 321 20.09 -2.87 -8.78
C GLY A 321 19.06 -3.60 -7.90
N VAL A 322 17.89 -3.93 -8.44
CA VAL A 322 16.85 -4.65 -7.71
C VAL A 322 17.33 -6.06 -7.38
N LYS A 323 17.43 -6.34 -6.09
CA LYS A 323 17.97 -7.59 -5.59
C LYS A 323 16.93 -8.68 -5.36
N TYR A 324 15.74 -8.32 -4.87
CA TYR A 324 14.71 -9.28 -4.46
C TYR A 324 13.60 -9.38 -5.50
N TRP A 325 13.32 -10.61 -5.92
CA TRP A 325 12.33 -10.93 -6.94
C TRP A 325 11.46 -12.10 -6.50
N GLU A 326 10.16 -11.92 -6.54
CA GLU A 326 9.19 -12.96 -6.23
C GLU A 326 8.62 -13.54 -7.53
N ILE A 327 8.46 -14.86 -7.61
CA ILE A 327 7.86 -15.54 -8.74
C ILE A 327 6.54 -16.15 -8.27
N GLY A 328 5.44 -15.58 -8.80
CA GLY A 328 4.08 -16.01 -8.48
C GLY A 328 3.49 -15.38 -7.23
N ASN A 329 2.22 -14.98 -7.34
CA ASN A 329 1.39 -14.47 -6.25
C ASN A 329 0.14 -15.33 -6.12
N GLU A 330 -0.06 -16.01 -5.00
CA GLU A 330 -1.27 -16.80 -4.67
C GLU A 330 -1.74 -17.78 -5.76
N VAL A 331 -0.85 -18.28 -6.58
CA VAL A 331 -1.19 -19.16 -7.73
C VAL A 331 -1.86 -20.49 -7.33
N TRP A 332 -1.84 -20.79 -6.04
CA TRP A 332 -2.59 -21.88 -5.42
C TRP A 332 -4.10 -21.55 -5.28
N GLY A 333 -4.49 -20.29 -5.35
CA GLY A 333 -5.87 -19.82 -5.20
C GLY A 333 -6.66 -19.87 -6.52
N PRO A 334 -7.90 -20.39 -6.53
CA PRO A 334 -8.69 -20.50 -7.75
C PRO A 334 -9.16 -19.17 -8.34
N TRP A 335 -9.00 -18.08 -7.60
CA TRP A 335 -9.26 -16.71 -8.03
C TRP A 335 -8.12 -16.08 -8.83
N GLN A 336 -6.92 -16.68 -8.76
CA GLN A 336 -5.71 -16.09 -9.32
C GLN A 336 -5.54 -16.43 -10.80
N VAL A 337 -5.15 -15.43 -11.60
CA VAL A 337 -4.69 -15.66 -12.98
C VAL A 337 -3.47 -16.57 -12.94
N GLY A 338 -3.46 -17.63 -13.74
CA GLY A 338 -2.39 -18.62 -13.72
C GLY A 338 -2.50 -19.67 -12.61
N HIS A 339 -3.67 -19.76 -11.91
CA HIS A 339 -3.94 -20.83 -10.94
C HIS A 339 -3.55 -22.21 -11.45
N CYS A 340 -2.85 -22.99 -10.63
CA CYS A 340 -2.35 -24.30 -11.02
C CYS A 340 -2.09 -25.21 -9.79
N SER A 341 -1.69 -26.47 -10.05
CA SER A 341 -1.23 -27.37 -8.98
C SER A 341 0.19 -27.01 -8.52
N ALA A 342 0.59 -27.54 -7.35
CA ALA A 342 1.92 -27.34 -6.80
C ALA A 342 3.02 -27.85 -7.75
N GLU A 343 2.79 -29.00 -8.43
CA GLU A 343 3.73 -29.57 -9.39
C GLU A 343 3.89 -28.66 -10.62
N GLN A 344 2.77 -28.16 -11.15
CA GLN A 344 2.79 -27.24 -12.29
C GLN A 344 3.48 -25.93 -11.95
N PHE A 345 3.23 -25.41 -10.75
CA PHE A 345 3.91 -24.22 -10.27
C PHE A 345 5.41 -24.44 -10.10
N ALA A 346 5.83 -25.51 -9.45
CA ALA A 346 7.24 -25.81 -9.25
C ALA A 346 8.02 -25.92 -10.59
N ASP A 347 7.44 -26.59 -11.58
CA ASP A 347 8.06 -26.72 -12.90
C ASP A 347 8.08 -25.36 -13.65
N ARG A 348 7.07 -24.52 -13.46
CA ARG A 348 7.01 -23.14 -13.99
C ARG A 348 8.03 -22.24 -13.28
N TYR A 349 8.09 -22.29 -11.96
CA TYR A 349 9.03 -21.54 -11.14
C TYR A 349 10.48 -21.78 -11.59
N VAL A 350 10.89 -23.04 -11.76
CA VAL A 350 12.27 -23.38 -12.20
C VAL A 350 12.62 -22.70 -13.52
N ARG A 351 11.70 -22.69 -14.50
CA ARG A 351 11.94 -22.01 -15.78
C ARG A 351 12.12 -20.51 -15.63
N PHE A 352 11.26 -19.84 -14.82
CA PHE A 352 11.39 -18.44 -14.52
C PHE A 352 12.71 -18.14 -13.80
N ALA A 353 13.02 -18.89 -12.76
CA ALA A 353 14.24 -18.72 -11.98
C ALA A 353 15.51 -18.86 -12.84
N GLN A 354 15.56 -19.86 -13.72
CA GLN A 354 16.70 -20.06 -14.62
C GLN A 354 16.85 -18.90 -15.62
N SER A 355 15.74 -18.39 -16.19
CA SER A 355 15.78 -17.26 -17.11
C SER A 355 16.23 -15.98 -16.41
N MET A 356 15.68 -15.68 -15.24
CA MET A 356 16.01 -14.48 -14.46
C MET A 356 17.45 -14.50 -13.93
N LYS A 357 17.89 -15.63 -13.35
CA LYS A 357 19.27 -15.84 -12.88
C LYS A 357 20.29 -15.88 -14.05
N GLY A 358 19.85 -16.19 -15.26
CA GLY A 358 20.66 -16.09 -16.47
C GLY A 358 21.04 -14.65 -16.82
N ILE A 359 20.23 -13.69 -16.41
CA ILE A 359 20.50 -12.24 -16.58
C ILE A 359 21.36 -11.71 -15.43
N ASP A 360 20.94 -11.98 -14.19
CA ASP A 360 21.65 -11.56 -12.99
C ASP A 360 21.69 -12.69 -11.96
N PRO A 361 22.83 -13.39 -11.80
CA PRO A 361 22.95 -14.51 -10.86
C PRO A 361 22.88 -14.10 -9.38
N GLU A 362 23.06 -12.82 -9.06
CA GLU A 362 23.13 -12.33 -7.67
C GLU A 362 21.74 -12.00 -7.08
N ILE A 363 20.68 -11.97 -7.89
CA ILE A 363 19.32 -11.72 -7.40
C ILE A 363 18.85 -12.80 -6.43
N LYS A 364 17.99 -12.41 -5.51
CA LYS A 364 17.36 -13.32 -4.54
C LYS A 364 15.94 -13.65 -4.98
N LEU A 365 15.65 -14.93 -5.07
CA LEU A 365 14.38 -15.42 -5.59
C LEU A 365 13.47 -15.95 -4.49
N LEU A 366 12.24 -15.45 -4.47
CA LEU A 366 11.17 -15.88 -3.58
C LEU A 366 10.17 -16.73 -4.37
N ALA A 367 9.73 -17.83 -3.79
CA ALA A 367 8.76 -18.75 -4.40
C ALA A 367 7.43 -18.70 -3.67
N CYS A 368 6.32 -18.59 -4.43
CA CYS A 368 4.98 -18.58 -3.89
C CYS A 368 4.66 -19.87 -3.12
N GLY A 369 4.67 -19.79 -1.79
CA GLY A 369 4.27 -20.84 -0.87
C GLY A 369 2.81 -20.72 -0.43
N ASP A 370 2.34 -21.68 0.36
CA ASP A 370 1.00 -21.71 0.96
C ASP A 370 1.11 -22.15 2.43
N ASP A 371 0.10 -21.88 3.24
CA ASP A 371 -0.02 -22.43 4.59
C ASP A 371 -0.32 -23.95 4.59
N LYS A 372 -0.62 -24.54 3.42
CA LYS A 372 -0.84 -25.98 3.22
C LYS A 372 0.49 -26.70 3.00
N GLN A 373 0.75 -27.64 3.89
CA GLN A 373 2.02 -28.37 3.92
C GLN A 373 2.34 -29.12 2.62
N ASP A 374 1.35 -29.70 1.93
CA ASP A 374 1.59 -30.45 0.69
C ASP A 374 2.08 -29.57 -0.46
N TRP A 375 1.58 -28.32 -0.56
CA TRP A 375 2.06 -27.35 -1.55
C TRP A 375 3.56 -27.11 -1.37
N ASN A 376 3.96 -26.67 -0.16
CA ASN A 376 5.36 -26.36 0.12
C ASN A 376 6.29 -27.58 0.00
N ARG A 377 5.83 -28.75 0.41
CA ARG A 377 6.62 -29.99 0.26
C ARG A 377 6.94 -30.28 -1.20
N ILE A 378 5.93 -30.24 -2.09
CA ILE A 378 6.11 -30.46 -3.52
C ILE A 378 7.04 -29.41 -4.14
N LEU A 379 6.85 -28.14 -3.75
CA LEU A 379 7.66 -27.03 -4.20
C LEU A 379 9.15 -27.22 -3.81
N LEU A 380 9.43 -27.56 -2.54
CA LEU A 380 10.80 -27.81 -2.09
C LEU A 380 11.44 -29.02 -2.75
N GLU A 381 10.71 -30.13 -2.90
CA GLU A 381 11.22 -31.34 -3.57
C GLU A 381 11.71 -31.08 -5.00
N ARG A 382 11.05 -30.12 -5.71
CA ARG A 382 11.30 -29.89 -7.14
C ARG A 382 12.15 -28.66 -7.44
N ALA A 383 12.11 -27.64 -6.59
CA ALA A 383 12.63 -26.31 -6.93
C ALA A 383 13.57 -25.68 -5.90
N ALA A 384 13.79 -26.29 -4.73
CA ALA A 384 14.55 -25.67 -3.63
C ALA A 384 15.94 -25.14 -4.02
N GLU A 385 16.64 -25.78 -4.95
CA GLU A 385 17.97 -25.35 -5.41
C GLU A 385 17.97 -24.04 -6.18
N HIS A 386 16.78 -23.59 -6.64
CA HIS A 386 16.59 -22.34 -7.38
C HIS A 386 15.99 -21.23 -6.51
N MET A 387 15.76 -21.47 -5.22
CA MET A 387 15.06 -20.57 -4.31
C MET A 387 16.02 -20.03 -3.25
N ASP A 388 15.78 -18.80 -2.80
CA ASP A 388 16.37 -18.24 -1.58
C ASP A 388 15.30 -18.18 -0.45
N TYR A 389 14.01 -17.96 -0.79
CA TYR A 389 12.90 -17.84 0.16
C TYR A 389 11.68 -18.64 -0.28
N VAL A 390 10.92 -19.11 0.71
CA VAL A 390 9.52 -19.54 0.56
C VAL A 390 8.62 -18.41 1.07
N THR A 391 7.53 -18.07 0.36
CA THR A 391 6.61 -17.05 0.84
C THR A 391 5.39 -17.65 1.53
N LEU A 392 4.78 -16.89 2.43
CA LEU A 392 3.46 -17.17 3.00
C LEU A 392 2.62 -15.89 3.02
N HIS A 393 1.30 -16.05 2.80
CA HIS A 393 0.29 -15.03 3.03
C HIS A 393 -0.53 -15.42 4.26
N LEU A 394 -0.57 -14.54 5.26
CA LEU A 394 -1.19 -14.80 6.56
C LEU A 394 -2.26 -13.77 6.86
N TYR A 395 -3.51 -14.07 6.50
CA TYR A 395 -4.68 -13.26 6.83
C TYR A 395 -5.51 -13.95 7.89
N HIS A 396 -5.72 -13.32 9.04
CA HIS A 396 -6.41 -13.93 10.18
C HIS A 396 -7.69 -13.20 10.54
N GLY A 397 -8.76 -13.99 10.70
CA GLY A 397 -10.07 -13.49 11.09
C GLY A 397 -10.85 -14.47 11.96
N TYR A 398 -11.85 -13.98 12.68
CA TYR A 398 -12.72 -14.80 13.52
C TYR A 398 -13.53 -15.85 12.73
N ASN A 399 -13.73 -15.62 11.42
CA ASN A 399 -14.37 -16.58 10.50
C ASN A 399 -13.62 -17.91 10.43
N ARG A 400 -12.31 -17.93 10.68
CA ARG A 400 -11.50 -19.14 10.76
C ARG A 400 -12.06 -20.15 11.79
N PHE A 401 -12.64 -19.64 12.86
CA PHE A 401 -13.29 -20.43 13.93
C PHE A 401 -14.79 -20.66 13.68
N GLY A 402 -15.31 -20.36 12.49
CA GLY A 402 -16.72 -20.44 12.13
C GLY A 402 -17.59 -19.32 12.73
N MET A 403 -16.96 -18.31 13.34
CA MET A 403 -17.65 -17.18 13.93
C MET A 403 -18.11 -16.19 12.83
N ASN A 404 -19.12 -15.41 13.15
CA ASN A 404 -19.68 -14.37 12.28
C ASN A 404 -20.15 -13.18 13.13
N ASP A 405 -20.76 -12.16 12.50
CA ASP A 405 -21.18 -10.93 13.19
C ASP A 405 -22.24 -11.11 14.28
N ARG A 406 -22.92 -12.26 14.31
CA ARG A 406 -23.88 -12.61 15.38
C ARG A 406 -23.20 -13.25 16.59
N THR A 407 -21.94 -13.67 16.44
CA THR A 407 -21.15 -14.19 17.58
C THR A 407 -20.87 -13.05 18.56
N PRO A 408 -20.96 -13.28 19.89
CA PRO A 408 -20.67 -12.26 20.88
C PRO A 408 -19.33 -11.55 20.63
N LYS A 409 -19.29 -10.23 20.86
CA LYS A 409 -18.11 -9.38 20.57
C LYS A 409 -16.86 -9.92 21.28
N GLU A 410 -16.97 -10.32 22.54
CA GLU A 410 -15.86 -10.84 23.33
C GLU A 410 -15.24 -12.12 22.71
N GLU A 411 -16.07 -13.02 22.18
CA GLU A 411 -15.59 -14.26 21.54
C GLU A 411 -14.87 -13.95 20.22
N ARG A 412 -15.40 -13.01 19.44
CA ARG A 412 -14.75 -12.54 18.20
C ARG A 412 -13.44 -11.83 18.49
N TYR A 413 -13.39 -10.97 19.51
CA TYR A 413 -12.19 -10.31 19.98
C TYR A 413 -11.09 -11.32 20.32
N LYS A 414 -11.40 -12.34 21.15
CA LYS A 414 -10.46 -13.40 21.50
C LYS A 414 -9.94 -14.14 20.27
N ALA A 415 -10.83 -14.39 19.30
CA ALA A 415 -10.46 -15.05 18.05
C ALA A 415 -9.48 -14.20 17.22
N ILE A 416 -9.70 -12.91 17.10
CA ILE A 416 -8.78 -12.00 16.37
C ILE A 416 -7.43 -11.93 17.08
N LEU A 417 -7.41 -11.79 18.41
CA LEU A 417 -6.18 -11.68 19.19
C LEU A 417 -5.41 -13.02 19.30
N SER A 418 -5.94 -14.12 18.74
CA SER A 418 -5.21 -15.38 18.59
C SER A 418 -4.37 -15.45 17.30
N TYR A 419 -4.20 -14.36 16.58
CA TYR A 419 -3.43 -14.29 15.34
C TYR A 419 -2.02 -14.93 15.45
N PRO A 420 -1.21 -14.61 16.46
CA PRO A 420 0.15 -15.18 16.57
C PRO A 420 0.18 -16.71 16.67
N GLU A 421 -0.85 -17.35 17.20
CA GLU A 421 -0.91 -18.82 17.31
C GLU A 421 -1.00 -19.50 15.94
N TRP A 422 -1.74 -18.88 15.00
CA TRP A 422 -1.79 -19.40 13.64
C TRP A 422 -0.48 -19.17 12.90
N THR A 423 0.10 -17.99 13.02
CA THR A 423 1.41 -17.68 12.45
C THR A 423 2.46 -18.66 12.95
N ARG A 424 2.51 -18.92 14.25
CA ARG A 424 3.40 -19.90 14.88
C ARG A 424 3.24 -21.29 14.28
N GLU A 425 2.01 -21.74 14.08
CA GLU A 425 1.74 -23.04 13.48
C GLU A 425 2.16 -23.11 12.01
N SER A 426 1.90 -22.05 11.22
CA SER A 426 2.31 -21.99 9.82
C SER A 426 3.84 -21.98 9.69
N VAL A 427 4.51 -21.16 10.49
CA VAL A 427 5.98 -21.10 10.56
C VAL A 427 6.59 -22.44 11.00
N ARG A 428 6.00 -23.09 12.03
CA ARG A 428 6.44 -24.40 12.49
C ARG A 428 6.42 -25.44 11.36
N LYS A 429 5.34 -25.49 10.58
CA LYS A 429 5.21 -26.41 9.45
C LYS A 429 6.29 -26.19 8.38
N VAL A 430 6.56 -24.93 8.02
CA VAL A 430 7.63 -24.61 7.06
C VAL A 430 9.00 -24.95 7.65
N ARG A 431 9.25 -24.63 8.91
CA ARG A 431 10.51 -24.98 9.61
C ARG A 431 10.75 -26.48 9.63
N GLU A 432 9.73 -27.29 9.88
CA GLU A 432 9.83 -28.75 9.84
C GLU A 432 10.19 -29.28 8.44
N LEU A 433 9.59 -28.71 7.40
CA LEU A 433 9.93 -29.05 6.01
C LEU A 433 11.37 -28.66 5.68
N ILE A 434 11.80 -27.45 6.02
CA ILE A 434 13.18 -26.98 5.78
C ILE A 434 14.18 -27.88 6.51
N ASN A 435 13.90 -28.29 7.75
CA ASN A 435 14.77 -29.13 8.54
C ASN A 435 14.71 -30.62 8.15
N SER A 436 13.77 -31.02 7.30
CA SER A 436 13.62 -32.46 6.90
C SER A 436 14.70 -32.94 5.94
N ASP A 437 15.35 -31.99 5.22
CA ASP A 437 16.40 -32.31 4.26
C ASP A 437 17.49 -31.23 4.25
N SER A 438 18.74 -31.64 4.26
CA SER A 438 19.90 -30.73 4.24
C SER A 438 19.94 -29.81 3.01
N ARG A 439 19.32 -30.21 1.91
CA ARG A 439 19.19 -29.39 0.70
C ARG A 439 18.38 -28.11 0.90
N TYR A 440 17.51 -28.04 1.94
CA TYR A 440 16.58 -26.96 2.18
C TYR A 440 17.08 -25.96 3.23
N THR A 441 18.14 -26.28 3.97
CA THR A 441 18.58 -25.51 5.16
C THR A 441 19.07 -24.10 4.85
N HIS A 442 19.32 -23.77 3.59
CA HIS A 442 19.67 -22.42 3.14
C HIS A 442 18.46 -21.50 2.98
N LEU A 443 17.25 -22.07 2.91
CA LEU A 443 16.03 -21.33 2.67
C LEU A 443 15.61 -20.51 3.89
N LYS A 444 15.09 -19.32 3.62
CA LYS A 444 14.43 -18.45 4.58
C LYS A 444 12.94 -18.32 4.28
N LEU A 445 12.21 -17.71 5.18
CA LEU A 445 10.78 -17.45 5.06
C LEU A 445 10.51 -15.97 4.88
N ALA A 446 9.64 -15.65 3.94
CA ALA A 446 9.10 -14.31 3.74
C ALA A 446 7.57 -14.33 3.94
N ILE A 447 7.07 -13.48 4.83
CA ILE A 447 5.63 -13.27 4.98
C ILE A 447 5.27 -12.09 4.09
N THR A 448 5.01 -12.38 2.81
CA THR A 448 4.88 -11.34 1.78
C THR A 448 3.51 -10.64 1.78
N GLU A 449 2.53 -11.20 2.50
CA GLU A 449 1.28 -10.50 2.85
C GLU A 449 0.80 -10.93 4.24
N TYR A 450 0.40 -9.97 5.05
CA TYR A 450 -0.29 -10.25 6.31
C TYR A 450 -1.14 -9.06 6.76
N ASN A 451 -2.29 -9.37 7.34
CA ASN A 451 -3.18 -8.44 8.02
C ASN A 451 -4.26 -9.22 8.78
N THR A 452 -4.99 -8.54 9.65
CA THR A 452 -6.30 -9.03 10.11
C THR A 452 -7.30 -8.99 8.96
N MET A 453 -8.24 -9.95 8.94
CA MET A 453 -9.29 -10.01 7.93
C MET A 453 -10.62 -10.37 8.58
N TYR A 454 -11.52 -9.41 8.65
CA TYR A 454 -12.86 -9.60 9.19
C TYR A 454 -13.82 -10.06 8.08
N TYR A 455 -14.54 -11.13 8.32
CA TYR A 455 -15.44 -11.72 7.32
C TYR A 455 -16.90 -11.31 7.54
N PRO A 456 -17.62 -11.10 6.47
CA PRO A 456 -17.26 -10.77 5.09
C PRO A 456 -17.04 -9.25 4.94
N ASN A 457 -15.81 -8.76 5.07
CA ASN A 457 -15.48 -7.33 5.03
C ASN A 457 -16.47 -6.50 5.87
N THR A 458 -16.59 -6.85 7.14
CA THR A 458 -17.68 -6.38 8.00
C THR A 458 -17.48 -4.94 8.35
N ILE A 459 -18.34 -4.10 7.83
CA ILE A 459 -18.40 -2.69 8.18
C ILE A 459 -19.33 -2.57 9.39
N ARG A 460 -18.77 -2.26 10.53
CA ARG A 460 -19.55 -1.89 11.70
C ARG A 460 -19.72 -0.38 11.75
N LYS A 461 -20.95 0.09 11.84
CA LYS A 461 -21.26 1.52 11.98
C LYS A 461 -20.58 2.38 10.88
N GLY A 462 -20.42 1.85 9.68
CA GLY A 462 -19.78 2.55 8.56
C GLY A 462 -18.26 2.45 8.51
N LEU A 463 -17.62 1.58 9.33
CA LEU A 463 -16.17 1.49 9.44
C LEU A 463 -15.68 0.07 9.24
N PRO A 464 -14.55 -0.13 8.57
CA PRO A 464 -13.90 -1.43 8.51
C PRO A 464 -13.30 -1.78 9.87
N ASN A 465 -13.50 -3.04 10.28
CA ASN A 465 -12.95 -3.52 11.55
C ASN A 465 -11.41 -3.53 11.54
N GLU A 466 -10.79 -3.62 10.38
CA GLU A 466 -9.35 -3.61 10.17
C GLU A 466 -8.68 -2.28 10.56
N HIS A 467 -9.45 -1.21 10.73
CA HIS A 467 -8.94 0.11 11.14
C HIS A 467 -9.06 0.38 12.64
N THR A 468 -9.37 -0.63 13.45
CA THR A 468 -9.57 -0.48 14.90
C THR A 468 -8.31 -0.77 15.70
N LEU A 469 -8.33 -0.37 16.98
CA LEU A 469 -7.28 -0.71 17.94
C LEU A 469 -7.17 -2.24 18.17
N GLU A 470 -8.30 -2.97 18.09
CA GLU A 470 -8.33 -4.44 18.13
C GLU A 470 -7.46 -5.05 17.02
N ALA A 471 -7.64 -4.57 15.79
CA ALA A 471 -6.83 -5.00 14.64
C ALA A 471 -5.36 -4.66 14.81
N ALA A 472 -5.07 -3.45 15.29
CA ALA A 472 -3.71 -3.00 15.57
C ALA A 472 -3.03 -3.87 16.65
N ALA A 473 -3.72 -4.21 17.72
CA ALA A 473 -3.20 -5.10 18.77
C ALA A 473 -2.95 -6.53 18.23
N ALA A 474 -3.83 -7.04 17.37
CA ALA A 474 -3.64 -8.34 16.73
C ALA A 474 -2.42 -8.36 15.78
N ASN A 475 -2.25 -7.31 14.96
CA ASN A 475 -1.09 -7.15 14.10
C ASN A 475 0.21 -6.98 14.91
N ALA A 476 0.19 -6.25 16.03
CA ALA A 476 1.33 -6.12 16.94
C ALA A 476 1.75 -7.47 17.54
N ALA A 477 0.79 -8.26 18.03
CA ALA A 477 1.07 -9.60 18.55
C ALA A 477 1.62 -10.54 17.45
N ASN A 478 1.16 -10.37 16.20
CA ASN A 478 1.70 -11.11 15.06
C ASN A 478 3.14 -10.69 14.73
N LEU A 479 3.48 -9.41 14.79
CA LEU A 479 4.86 -8.92 14.65
C LEU A 479 5.78 -9.46 15.75
N ASN A 480 5.28 -9.59 16.98
CA ASN A 480 6.02 -10.27 18.06
C ASN A 480 6.39 -11.71 17.65
N GLU A 481 5.49 -12.41 16.96
CA GLU A 481 5.78 -13.78 16.50
C GLU A 481 6.79 -13.79 15.35
N PHE A 482 6.79 -12.79 14.46
CA PHE A 482 7.84 -12.65 13.45
C PHE A 482 9.21 -12.42 14.10
N ILE A 483 9.27 -11.53 15.09
CA ILE A 483 10.50 -11.25 15.84
C ILE A 483 11.01 -12.51 16.55
N ARG A 484 10.13 -13.31 17.20
CA ARG A 484 10.51 -14.58 17.85
C ARG A 484 11.12 -15.59 16.88
N ASN A 485 10.71 -15.54 15.62
CA ASN A 485 11.17 -16.46 14.56
C ASN A 485 12.13 -15.77 13.57
N SER A 486 12.81 -14.68 13.97
CA SER A 486 13.72 -13.93 13.11
C SER A 486 14.97 -14.72 12.66
N ASP A 487 15.20 -15.91 13.22
CA ASP A 487 16.17 -16.88 12.70
C ASP A 487 15.73 -17.47 11.35
N LEU A 488 14.46 -17.52 11.07
CA LEU A 488 13.87 -18.07 9.84
C LEU A 488 13.16 -17.00 9.00
N ILE A 489 12.33 -16.13 9.64
CA ILE A 489 11.59 -15.08 8.95
C ILE A 489 12.50 -13.87 8.77
N GLU A 490 12.79 -13.49 7.52
CA GLU A 490 13.62 -12.32 7.22
C GLU A 490 12.83 -11.16 6.62
N ILE A 491 11.68 -11.43 5.99
CA ILE A 491 10.86 -10.44 5.28
C ILE A 491 9.42 -10.52 5.79
N GLY A 492 8.83 -9.35 6.04
CA GLY A 492 7.42 -9.16 6.31
C GLY A 492 6.88 -8.00 5.48
N SER A 493 5.73 -8.14 4.79
CA SER A 493 5.11 -7.06 4.04
C SER A 493 3.64 -6.90 4.46
N PHE A 494 3.35 -5.80 5.14
CA PHE A 494 1.99 -5.50 5.60
C PHE A 494 1.09 -5.11 4.42
N SER A 495 -0.10 -5.66 4.38
CA SER A 495 -1.11 -5.43 3.35
C SER A 495 -2.25 -4.53 3.90
N ASP A 496 -2.50 -3.31 3.36
CA ASP A 496 -1.85 -2.54 2.30
C ASP A 496 -1.12 -1.32 2.89
N LEU A 497 -0.30 -0.61 2.08
CA LEU A 497 0.34 0.63 2.53
C LEU A 497 -0.69 1.76 2.66
N VAL A 498 -1.43 2.04 1.57
CA VAL A 498 -2.41 3.13 1.48
C VAL A 498 -3.76 2.57 1.08
N ASN A 499 -4.83 2.91 1.77
CA ASN A 499 -6.19 2.48 1.44
C ASN A 499 -6.27 0.97 1.09
N GLY A 500 -6.70 0.64 -0.12
CA GLY A 500 -6.65 -0.73 -0.64
C GLY A 500 -7.75 -1.66 -0.10
N TRP A 501 -7.49 -2.97 -0.14
CA TRP A 501 -8.52 -3.97 0.12
C TRP A 501 -8.97 -4.05 1.58
N LEU A 502 -8.04 -4.14 2.50
CA LEU A 502 -8.33 -4.24 3.93
C LEU A 502 -8.17 -2.90 4.65
N GLY A 503 -7.80 -1.85 3.90
CA GLY A 503 -7.75 -0.50 4.40
C GLY A 503 -6.45 -0.11 5.07
N GLY A 504 -5.36 -0.35 4.51
CA GLY A 504 -3.99 0.15 4.70
C GLY A 504 -3.53 0.73 6.05
N CYS A 505 -2.25 0.94 6.18
CA CYS A 505 -1.70 1.70 7.30
C CYS A 505 -2.08 3.17 7.23
N ILE A 506 -1.98 3.76 6.03
CA ILE A 506 -2.26 5.16 5.74
C ILE A 506 -3.63 5.26 5.08
N ARG A 507 -4.45 6.20 5.53
CA ARG A 507 -5.74 6.52 4.91
C ARG A 507 -5.68 7.88 4.23
N VAL A 508 -6.25 7.93 3.03
CA VAL A 508 -6.52 9.15 2.27
C VAL A 508 -8.04 9.26 2.12
N GLY A 509 -8.63 10.30 2.73
CA GLY A 509 -10.04 10.59 2.67
C GLY A 509 -10.94 9.62 3.46
N ASP A 510 -12.25 9.74 3.20
CA ASP A 510 -13.26 8.91 3.84
C ASP A 510 -13.22 7.47 3.33
N PHE A 511 -13.72 6.58 4.17
CA PHE A 511 -13.96 5.20 3.80
C PHE A 511 -15.37 5.03 3.21
N PHE A 512 -15.45 4.41 2.03
CA PHE A 512 -16.74 4.06 1.41
C PHE A 512 -16.90 2.54 1.30
N ALA A 513 -18.04 2.03 1.76
CA ALA A 513 -18.39 0.61 1.67
C ALA A 513 -18.32 0.05 0.23
N ASP A 514 -18.58 0.89 -0.76
CA ASP A 514 -18.57 0.49 -2.17
C ASP A 514 -17.16 0.27 -2.74
N GLN A 515 -16.11 0.82 -2.11
CA GLN A 515 -14.72 0.52 -2.46
C GLN A 515 -14.42 -0.99 -2.35
N PHE A 516 -15.03 -1.69 -1.37
CA PHE A 516 -14.89 -3.15 -1.24
C PHE A 516 -15.63 -3.96 -2.31
N ARG A 517 -16.52 -3.34 -3.08
CA ARG A 517 -17.31 -4.02 -4.10
C ARG A 517 -16.73 -3.94 -5.50
N GLY A 518 -15.49 -3.44 -5.63
CA GLY A 518 -14.81 -3.32 -6.93
C GLY A 518 -15.32 -2.19 -7.82
N LYS A 519 -16.05 -1.24 -7.26
CA LYS A 519 -16.42 -0.02 -7.96
C LYS A 519 -15.52 1.10 -7.46
N SER A 520 -14.56 1.52 -8.27
CA SER A 520 -13.97 2.84 -8.11
C SER A 520 -15.11 3.84 -8.38
N SER A 521 -15.73 4.33 -7.33
CA SER A 521 -16.87 5.25 -7.47
C SER A 521 -16.45 6.68 -7.80
N GLY A 522 -15.27 6.89 -8.41
CA GLY A 522 -14.74 8.23 -8.54
C GLY A 522 -14.40 8.80 -7.16
N ARG A 523 -13.92 9.95 -7.13
CA ARG A 523 -13.44 10.78 -6.02
C ARG A 523 -13.86 10.36 -4.60
N THR A 524 -12.87 10.11 -3.76
CA THR A 524 -12.97 10.00 -2.30
C THR A 524 -13.37 11.36 -1.70
N GLU A 525 -14.43 11.43 -0.88
CA GLU A 525 -14.74 12.64 -0.10
C GLU A 525 -13.60 12.90 0.90
N ASN A 526 -13.40 14.18 1.26
CA ASN A 526 -12.30 14.60 2.13
C ASN A 526 -10.91 14.10 1.65
N ALA A 527 -10.70 14.07 0.34
CA ALA A 527 -9.51 13.51 -0.31
C ALA A 527 -8.19 14.23 0.05
N LEU A 528 -8.26 15.38 0.73
CA LEU A 528 -7.08 16.11 1.23
C LEU A 528 -6.67 15.69 2.65
N THR A 529 -7.51 14.93 3.36
CA THR A 529 -7.19 14.45 4.71
C THR A 529 -6.43 13.12 4.60
N VAL A 530 -5.18 13.13 5.05
CA VAL A 530 -4.32 11.94 5.11
C VAL A 530 -4.00 11.64 6.58
N TYR A 531 -4.18 10.41 7.01
CA TYR A 531 -4.00 10.03 8.42
C TYR A 531 -3.59 8.57 8.59
N GLY A 532 -2.96 8.27 9.74
CA GLY A 532 -2.60 6.91 10.13
C GLY A 532 -3.77 6.16 10.79
N THR A 533 -3.96 4.89 10.42
CA THR A 533 -4.81 3.98 11.21
C THR A 533 -4.10 3.60 12.52
N PRO A 534 -4.77 3.01 13.53
CA PRO A 534 -4.06 2.47 14.69
C PRO A 534 -2.92 1.50 14.34
N THR A 535 -3.06 0.73 13.25
CA THR A 535 -1.97 -0.15 12.77
C THR A 535 -0.77 0.63 12.24
N TYR A 536 -0.95 1.82 11.65
CA TYR A 536 0.15 2.71 11.28
C TYR A 536 1.07 3.00 12.49
N TYR A 537 0.48 3.33 13.64
CA TYR A 537 1.24 3.59 14.86
C TYR A 537 1.94 2.34 15.39
N VAL A 538 1.34 1.16 15.26
CA VAL A 538 2.02 -0.11 15.56
C VAL A 538 3.25 -0.28 14.69
N MET A 539 3.12 -0.15 13.36
CA MET A 539 4.26 -0.30 12.44
C MET A 539 5.37 0.69 12.77
N ASN A 540 5.02 1.96 13.02
CA ASN A 540 5.96 2.99 13.44
C ASN A 540 6.65 2.66 14.78
N MET A 541 5.89 2.19 15.79
CA MET A 541 6.44 1.79 17.10
C MET A 541 7.44 0.65 16.98
N TYR A 542 7.27 -0.28 16.03
CA TYR A 542 8.13 -1.45 15.86
C TYR A 542 9.35 -1.13 14.98
N ALA A 543 9.15 -0.57 13.79
CA ALA A 543 10.21 -0.37 12.81
C ALA A 543 11.23 0.70 13.21
N ASN A 544 10.82 1.66 14.04
CA ASN A 544 11.70 2.74 14.52
C ASN A 544 12.52 2.36 15.78
N ARG A 545 12.75 1.07 16.02
CA ARG A 545 13.55 0.57 17.17
C ARG A 545 14.89 0.04 16.69
N ASP A 546 15.91 0.23 17.51
CA ASP A 546 17.23 -0.39 17.28
C ASP A 546 17.19 -1.84 17.74
N LEU A 547 16.84 -2.74 16.82
CA LEU A 547 16.70 -4.16 17.08
C LEU A 547 17.90 -4.94 16.57
N GLY A 548 18.61 -5.58 17.47
CA GLY A 548 19.73 -6.48 17.17
C GLY A 548 19.30 -7.95 17.26
N TYR A 549 19.07 -8.41 18.47
CA TYR A 549 18.84 -9.83 18.75
C TYR A 549 17.70 -10.02 19.74
N VAL A 550 16.93 -11.10 19.57
CA VAL A 550 15.93 -11.52 20.56
C VAL A 550 16.64 -11.94 21.85
N VAL A 551 16.11 -11.53 23.00
CA VAL A 551 16.58 -11.98 24.31
C VAL A 551 15.50 -12.80 25.00
N GLN A 552 15.93 -13.72 25.88
CA GLN A 552 14.98 -14.58 26.59
C GLN A 552 14.05 -13.76 27.47
N SER A 553 12.75 -13.98 27.32
CA SER A 553 11.72 -13.42 28.19
C SER A 553 10.73 -14.50 28.64
N HIS A 554 10.23 -14.35 29.86
CA HIS A 554 9.18 -15.20 30.42
C HIS A 554 8.09 -14.32 31.02
N THR A 555 6.83 -14.66 30.74
CA THR A 555 5.67 -13.88 31.17
C THR A 555 4.71 -14.73 31.99
N GLU A 556 4.43 -14.31 33.23
CA GLU A 556 3.40 -14.87 34.08
C GLU A 556 2.20 -13.92 34.07
N CYS A 557 1.06 -14.34 33.52
CA CYS A 557 -0.16 -13.54 33.42
C CYS A 557 -1.40 -14.45 33.42
N GLY A 558 -2.59 -13.85 33.40
CA GLY A 558 -3.84 -14.57 33.15
C GLY A 558 -3.89 -15.08 31.70
N ASN A 559 -4.81 -15.99 31.43
CA ASN A 559 -4.98 -16.64 30.13
C ASN A 559 -6.42 -16.49 29.63
N PHE A 560 -6.58 -16.62 28.31
CA PHE A 560 -7.88 -16.72 27.64
C PHE A 560 -7.94 -17.96 26.75
N SER A 561 -9.13 -18.28 26.26
CA SER A 561 -9.34 -19.38 25.32
C SER A 561 -10.23 -18.92 24.17
N VAL A 562 -10.05 -19.55 23.00
CA VAL A 562 -10.87 -19.33 21.81
C VAL A 562 -11.66 -20.58 21.51
N ASN A 563 -12.98 -20.46 21.49
CA ASN A 563 -13.85 -21.54 21.07
C ASN A 563 -13.90 -21.64 19.56
N SER A 564 -14.00 -22.86 19.03
CA SER A 564 -14.24 -23.09 17.62
C SER A 564 -15.63 -23.64 17.39
N LEU A 565 -16.33 -23.11 16.38
CA LEU A 565 -17.65 -23.55 15.96
C LEU A 565 -17.57 -24.50 14.74
N VAL A 566 -16.36 -24.79 14.25
CA VAL A 566 -16.09 -25.64 13.08
C VAL A 566 -15.02 -26.66 13.38
N PRO A 567 -15.11 -27.90 12.80
CA PRO A 567 -14.11 -28.94 12.99
C PRO A 567 -12.74 -28.62 12.35
N THR A 568 -12.72 -27.70 11.39
CA THR A 568 -11.52 -27.34 10.60
C THR A 568 -10.53 -26.45 11.37
N ALA A 569 -10.96 -25.85 12.49
CA ALA A 569 -10.09 -25.09 13.37
C ALA A 569 -10.14 -25.69 14.78
N PRO A 570 -9.01 -25.91 15.45
CA PRO A 570 -9.00 -26.39 16.82
C PRO A 570 -9.47 -25.32 17.81
N LYS A 571 -10.04 -25.74 18.93
CA LYS A 571 -10.18 -24.88 20.10
C LYS A 571 -8.78 -24.53 20.61
N LEU A 572 -8.54 -23.25 20.92
CA LEU A 572 -7.29 -22.79 21.52
C LEU A 572 -7.51 -22.56 23.03
N THR A 573 -6.60 -23.04 23.86
CA THR A 573 -6.68 -22.92 25.34
C THR A 573 -5.39 -22.34 25.88
N ASP A 574 -5.49 -21.72 27.05
CA ASP A 574 -4.35 -21.23 27.82
C ASP A 574 -3.47 -20.21 27.10
N LEU A 575 -4.08 -19.38 26.22
CA LEU A 575 -3.40 -18.31 25.54
C LEU A 575 -3.10 -17.17 26.53
N PRO A 576 -1.84 -16.69 26.64
CA PRO A 576 -1.52 -15.65 27.61
C PRO A 576 -2.23 -14.33 27.28
N ASN A 577 -2.74 -13.63 28.27
CA ASN A 577 -3.34 -12.31 28.11
C ASN A 577 -2.33 -11.25 27.66
N LEU A 578 -1.06 -11.41 28.00
CA LEU A 578 0.02 -10.56 27.52
C LEU A 578 0.89 -11.32 26.51
N ASP A 579 1.05 -10.76 25.33
CA ASP A 579 2.04 -11.21 24.35
C ASP A 579 3.28 -10.34 24.47
N VAL A 580 4.45 -10.92 24.74
CA VAL A 580 5.68 -10.18 25.05
C VAL A 580 6.87 -10.75 24.28
N VAL A 581 7.63 -9.88 23.63
CA VAL A 581 8.96 -10.22 23.08
C VAL A 581 9.97 -9.13 23.49
N ALA A 582 11.18 -9.53 23.84
CA ALA A 582 12.24 -8.63 24.20
C ALA A 582 13.42 -8.74 23.22
N CYS A 583 14.02 -7.60 22.89
CA CYS A 583 15.13 -7.50 21.97
C CYS A 583 16.21 -6.61 22.55
N GLN A 584 17.48 -6.88 22.21
CA GLN A 584 18.62 -6.05 22.55
C GLN A 584 19.22 -5.47 21.27
N SER A 585 19.65 -4.22 21.28
CA SER A 585 20.39 -3.61 20.18
C SER A 585 21.69 -4.37 19.89
N VAL A 586 22.26 -4.17 18.69
CA VAL A 586 23.49 -4.87 18.27
C VAL A 586 24.65 -4.60 19.20
N ASP A 587 24.80 -3.37 19.72
CA ASP A 587 25.81 -2.97 20.68
C ASP A 587 25.53 -3.35 22.15
N GLY A 588 24.32 -3.84 22.41
CA GLY A 588 23.85 -4.24 23.73
C GLY A 588 23.45 -3.08 24.63
N ASP A 589 23.39 -1.86 24.12
CA ASP A 589 23.13 -0.65 24.91
C ASP A 589 21.67 -0.34 25.14
N THR A 590 20.81 -0.81 24.26
CA THR A 590 19.33 -0.64 24.35
C THR A 590 18.63 -1.97 24.48
N LEU A 591 17.69 -2.06 25.42
CA LEU A 591 16.74 -3.15 25.57
C LEU A 591 15.36 -2.65 25.21
N THR A 592 14.72 -3.29 24.24
CA THR A 592 13.37 -2.99 23.78
C THR A 592 12.44 -4.16 24.11
N ILE A 593 11.34 -3.88 24.79
CA ILE A 593 10.34 -4.89 25.18
C ILE A 593 9.00 -4.50 24.57
N PHE A 594 8.51 -5.31 23.65
CA PHE A 594 7.19 -5.18 23.04
C PHE A 594 6.17 -5.95 23.86
N MET A 595 5.08 -5.28 24.22
CA MET A 595 4.03 -5.84 25.09
C MET A 595 2.67 -5.55 24.47
N VAL A 596 1.87 -6.58 24.23
CA VAL A 596 0.51 -6.46 23.73
C VAL A 596 -0.45 -7.00 24.78
N ASN A 597 -1.31 -6.15 25.33
CA ASN A 597 -2.40 -6.60 26.19
C ASN A 597 -3.56 -7.10 25.32
N ARG A 598 -3.68 -8.42 25.23
CA ARG A 598 -4.71 -9.13 24.45
C ARG A 598 -6.01 -9.34 25.24
N SER A 599 -6.12 -8.79 26.43
CA SER A 599 -7.32 -8.91 27.27
C SER A 599 -8.18 -7.63 27.21
N LEU A 600 -9.42 -7.75 27.63
CA LEU A 600 -10.35 -6.62 27.77
C LEU A 600 -10.28 -5.99 29.18
N GLU A 601 -9.20 -6.25 29.91
CA GLU A 601 -8.97 -5.73 31.27
C GLU A 601 -7.61 -5.02 31.33
N ASN A 602 -7.51 -4.03 32.22
CA ASN A 602 -6.23 -3.42 32.54
C ASN A 602 -5.38 -4.39 33.35
N VAL A 603 -4.06 -4.41 33.05
CA VAL A 603 -3.12 -5.31 33.71
C VAL A 603 -1.99 -4.50 34.36
N VAL A 604 -1.81 -4.62 35.66
CA VAL A 604 -0.63 -4.09 36.35
C VAL A 604 0.54 -5.03 36.11
N THR A 605 1.60 -4.51 35.49
CA THR A 605 2.73 -5.29 35.01
C THR A 605 4.01 -4.89 35.71
N GLU A 606 4.77 -5.90 36.18
CA GLU A 606 6.12 -5.77 36.70
C GLU A 606 7.11 -6.38 35.72
N VAL A 607 8.04 -5.57 35.21
CA VAL A 607 9.13 -6.01 34.32
C VAL A 607 10.43 -6.10 35.13
N LEU A 608 11.00 -7.28 35.23
CA LEU A 608 12.23 -7.57 35.94
C LEU A 608 13.36 -7.81 34.94
N LEU A 609 14.48 -7.11 35.14
CA LEU A 609 15.63 -7.14 34.25
C LEU A 609 16.79 -7.93 34.90
N ASP A 610 17.17 -9.04 34.29
CA ASP A 610 18.33 -9.82 34.67
C ASP A 610 19.47 -9.59 33.68
N GLY A 611 20.67 -9.27 34.20
CA GLY A 611 21.87 -9.00 33.39
C GLY A 611 21.89 -7.62 32.70
N PHE A 612 20.90 -6.73 32.94
CA PHE A 612 20.87 -5.40 32.36
C PHE A 612 20.97 -4.30 33.43
N VAL A 613 22.15 -3.65 33.49
CA VAL A 613 22.36 -2.56 34.44
C VAL A 613 21.80 -1.26 33.85
N THR A 614 20.88 -0.66 34.56
CA THR A 614 20.23 0.59 34.18
C THR A 614 19.94 1.47 35.35
N LYS A 615 19.73 2.76 35.14
CA LYS A 615 19.37 3.77 36.14
C LYS A 615 18.47 4.84 35.56
N GLY A 616 17.69 5.48 36.43
CA GLY A 616 16.87 6.63 36.05
C GLY A 616 15.48 6.24 35.50
N THR A 617 15.21 6.60 34.29
CA THR A 617 13.91 6.36 33.62
C THR A 617 14.06 5.50 32.37
N ALA A 618 13.01 4.77 32.04
CA ALA A 618 12.82 4.10 30.78
C ALA A 618 11.74 4.84 29.95
N ARG A 619 11.82 4.75 28.65
CA ARG A 619 10.83 5.33 27.73
C ARG A 619 9.73 4.30 27.46
N LEU A 620 8.49 4.65 27.72
CA LEU A 620 7.30 3.81 27.46
C LEU A 620 6.46 4.45 26.36
N LEU A 621 6.39 3.79 25.20
CA LEU A 621 5.48 4.14 24.15
C LEU A 621 4.17 3.35 24.36
N ALA A 622 3.03 4.01 24.19
CA ALA A 622 1.72 3.42 24.44
C ALA A 622 0.73 3.77 23.33
N LEU A 623 0.15 2.76 22.72
CA LEU A 623 -0.98 2.89 21.81
C LEU A 623 -2.21 2.38 22.50
N THR A 624 -3.12 3.30 22.85
CA THR A 624 -4.34 3.01 23.64
C THR A 624 -5.54 3.72 23.06
N GLY A 625 -6.75 3.29 23.45
CA GLY A 625 -8.00 3.94 23.08
C GLY A 625 -9.03 3.83 24.18
N GLU A 626 -10.23 4.38 23.94
CA GLU A 626 -11.35 4.27 24.88
C GLU A 626 -11.83 2.79 25.01
N ASP A 627 -11.84 2.08 23.89
CA ASP A 627 -12.14 0.65 23.82
C ASP A 627 -11.42 0.00 22.61
N ALA A 628 -11.64 -1.30 22.43
CA ALA A 628 -11.04 -2.08 21.34
C ALA A 628 -11.51 -1.65 19.93
N ASP A 629 -12.67 -1.03 19.79
CA ASP A 629 -13.22 -0.53 18.54
C ASP A 629 -12.77 0.93 18.23
N ALA A 630 -11.91 1.54 19.05
CA ALA A 630 -11.40 2.88 18.82
C ALA A 630 -10.60 2.94 17.50
N PHE A 631 -10.77 4.02 16.74
CA PHE A 631 -10.16 4.18 15.41
C PHE A 631 -10.01 5.65 15.04
N ASN A 632 -9.19 5.90 14.00
CA ASN A 632 -9.01 7.20 13.40
C ASN A 632 -9.90 7.36 12.16
N ASN A 633 -10.37 8.57 11.89
CA ASN A 633 -11.17 8.92 10.73
C ASN A 633 -10.90 10.37 10.30
N VAL A 634 -11.47 10.82 9.20
CA VAL A 634 -11.25 12.17 8.65
C VAL A 634 -11.64 13.32 9.59
N HIS A 635 -12.58 13.11 10.53
CA HIS A 635 -13.00 14.11 11.52
C HIS A 635 -12.17 14.04 12.79
N HIS A 636 -11.57 12.89 13.08
CA HIS A 636 -10.75 12.61 14.26
C HIS A 636 -9.53 11.79 13.83
N PRO A 637 -8.58 12.39 13.07
CA PRO A 637 -7.46 11.65 12.49
C PRO A 637 -6.42 11.19 13.51
N GLU A 638 -6.49 11.71 14.74
CA GLU A 638 -5.57 11.45 15.85
C GLU A 638 -6.30 10.95 17.12
N ALA A 639 -7.46 10.31 16.97
CA ALA A 639 -8.20 9.76 18.13
C ALA A 639 -7.44 8.61 18.83
N VAL A 640 -6.64 7.86 18.06
CA VAL A 640 -5.78 6.76 18.55
C VAL A 640 -4.38 7.01 18.00
N VAL A 641 -3.49 7.46 18.86
CA VAL A 641 -2.10 7.79 18.52
C VAL A 641 -1.13 7.18 19.54
N CYS A 642 0.13 7.08 19.18
CA CYS A 642 1.18 6.67 20.09
C CYS A 642 1.54 7.82 21.05
N GLU A 643 1.37 7.58 22.34
CA GLU A 643 1.83 8.49 23.41
C GLU A 643 3.14 7.99 24.01
N VAL A 644 3.96 8.90 24.51
CA VAL A 644 5.28 8.58 25.07
C VAL A 644 5.38 9.07 26.51
N PHE A 645 5.81 8.20 27.41
CA PHE A 645 5.96 8.47 28.85
C PHE A 645 7.33 8.07 29.34
N ASP A 646 7.83 8.79 30.34
CA ASP A 646 8.98 8.36 31.13
C ASP A 646 8.51 7.58 32.36
N VAL A 647 9.01 6.36 32.54
CA VAL A 647 8.69 5.52 33.68
C VAL A 647 9.92 5.22 34.52
N PRO A 648 9.84 5.26 35.85
CA PRO A 648 11.00 5.05 36.69
C PRO A 648 11.49 3.60 36.65
N VAL A 649 12.82 3.44 36.64
CA VAL A 649 13.46 2.13 36.84
C VAL A 649 14.03 2.08 38.23
N VAL A 650 13.51 1.16 39.07
CA VAL A 650 13.93 1.02 40.47
C VAL A 650 14.42 -0.42 40.71
N ASN A 651 15.67 -0.59 41.14
CA ASN A 651 16.25 -1.91 41.41
C ASN A 651 16.14 -2.90 40.24
N ALA A 652 16.44 -2.44 39.03
CA ALA A 652 16.27 -3.22 37.78
C ALA A 652 14.82 -3.71 37.54
N GLN A 653 13.85 -2.96 38.01
CA GLN A 653 12.42 -3.24 37.85
C GLN A 653 11.71 -2.00 37.28
N VAL A 654 10.78 -2.24 36.35
CA VAL A 654 9.81 -1.26 35.84
C VAL A 654 8.39 -1.73 36.17
N SER A 655 7.57 -0.84 36.70
CA SER A 655 6.15 -1.13 36.95
C SER A 655 5.30 -0.18 36.12
N CYS A 656 4.35 -0.71 35.37
CA CYS A 656 3.41 0.05 34.56
C CYS A 656 2.02 -0.65 34.50
N GLU A 657 0.98 0.14 34.26
CA GLU A 657 -0.35 -0.37 33.97
C GLU A 657 -0.55 -0.38 32.46
N LEU A 658 -0.86 -1.56 31.91
CA LEU A 658 -1.22 -1.74 30.51
C LEU A 658 -2.75 -1.72 30.39
N LYS A 659 -3.31 -0.77 29.64
CA LYS A 659 -4.75 -0.69 29.39
C LYS A 659 -5.25 -1.91 28.61
N ALA A 660 -6.54 -2.16 28.65
CA ALA A 660 -7.20 -3.19 27.85
C ALA A 660 -6.94 -2.97 26.37
N SER A 661 -6.78 -4.04 25.58
CA SER A 661 -6.64 -3.99 24.11
C SER A 661 -5.62 -2.95 23.63
N SER A 662 -4.36 -3.04 24.09
CA SER A 662 -3.37 -1.97 23.87
C SER A 662 -2.00 -2.53 23.54
N VAL A 663 -1.16 -1.68 22.94
CA VAL A 663 0.21 -2.01 22.52
C VAL A 663 1.19 -1.08 23.23
N TYR A 664 2.26 -1.64 23.76
CA TYR A 664 3.31 -0.90 24.44
C TYR A 664 4.68 -1.31 23.95
N VAL A 665 5.59 -0.34 23.92
CA VAL A 665 7.03 -0.57 23.71
C VAL A 665 7.78 0.11 24.82
N LEU A 666 8.52 -0.67 25.59
CA LEU A 666 9.38 -0.18 26.67
C LEU A 666 10.84 -0.21 26.21
N GLU A 667 11.46 0.96 26.15
CA GLU A 667 12.88 1.14 25.79
C GLU A 667 13.69 1.51 27.04
N ILE A 668 14.75 0.76 27.28
CA ILE A 668 15.62 0.93 28.42
C ILE A 668 17.06 1.04 27.96
N THR A 669 17.76 2.10 28.36
CA THR A 669 19.16 2.29 28.04
C THR A 669 20.07 1.75 29.13
N ARG A 670 21.16 1.08 28.75
CA ARG A 670 22.17 0.56 29.66
C ARG A 670 22.95 1.71 30.32
N TYR A 671 23.12 1.62 31.61
CA TYR A 671 23.98 2.55 32.32
C TYR A 671 25.45 2.14 32.11
N LYS A 672 26.21 3.03 31.45
CA LYS A 672 27.67 2.93 31.31
C LYS A 672 28.28 3.73 32.48
N GLY A 673 28.62 3.07 33.56
CA GLY A 673 29.09 3.60 34.84
C GLY A 673 30.13 4.73 34.78
#